data_8b8ef32cbb655261f7814668b67d85ac
#
_entry.id   8b8ef32cbb655261f7814668b67d85ac
#
_cell.length_a   1.000
_cell.length_b   1.000
_cell.length_c   1.000
_cell.angle_alpha   90.00
_cell.angle_beta   90.00
_cell.angle_gamma   90.00
#
_symmetry.space_group_name_H-M   'P 1'
#
loop_
_entity.id
_entity.type
_entity.pdbx_description
1 polymer ?
#
loop_
_entity_poly.entity_id
_entity_poly.type
_entity_poly.pdbx_seq_one_letter_code
_entity_poly.pdbx_strand_id
1 'polypeptide(L)'
;MTTKKVFQSMDGNQAAAYCAYAFTEVAGIYPITPSTPMPEHVDLWASQGKKNLFGMPVKVVEMQSEAGAAGTVHGSLLSGALTTTFTASQGLLLKIPNMYKIAGELLPGVIHVAARSIAAHSLSIFGDHQDVMAARQTGFAMLASGSVQETMDLAGVAHLAAIKSSVPFMHFFDGFRTSHEVNKVEVMDYAVFDRLLDKEMVEKFRKRALNSANPVTKGTAQNDDVYFQAKEVQEKFYTPIPDIVNDYLKEISKETGRSYAPFSYYGADDATDVIIAMGSVTEAIREVIDFKLKNNEKVGLLAVHLYRPFSEKYFFDALPKTVERIAVLDRTKETGATGEPLYLDVRSVFYNKPKQPIIVGGRYGLSSKDTTPAQIFAVYDNLRGELKDHFTIGIVDDVNFSSLAETSVEDVADPNTTELLFFGLGSDGTVGAVKNISKIIGDYTDLYGQAYASYDSKKSGGVTRMHLRFGKNPIRSTYLVNNPHFVSCSQESYLRKFALIEGLRKNGIFLLNTTHSPEQLEEFLPNNIKRILAKRQARFYIIDGYKLAREIGNDKLISTIMQSAFFKLNENIMPYEKAQKAMKSFAEKTFGRKGEDIVKMNFDAVDRGADGLIKVDINPNWASLEDEVIHDEKRPAFVKNIADVMNRQQGDKL
;
A
#
# COMPACT_ATOMS: atom_id res chain seq x y z
N MET A 1 8.47 23.79 23.36
CA MET A 1 8.47 22.44 23.96
C MET A 1 8.39 21.44 22.83
N THR A 2 9.41 20.64 22.59
CA THR A 2 9.36 19.57 21.62
C THR A 2 8.34 18.54 22.10
N THR A 3 7.18 18.50 21.48
CA THR A 3 6.17 17.44 21.71
C THR A 3 6.83 16.08 21.51
N LYS A 4 6.66 15.18 22.47
CA LYS A 4 7.21 13.83 22.38
C LYS A 4 6.58 13.14 21.16
N LYS A 5 7.40 12.75 20.19
CA LYS A 5 6.94 12.01 19.00
C LYS A 5 6.25 10.72 19.41
N VAL A 6 5.03 10.49 18.92
CA VAL A 6 4.24 9.29 19.18
C VAL A 6 4.30 8.39 17.95
N PHE A 7 4.75 7.16 18.11
CA PHE A 7 4.78 6.17 17.05
C PHE A 7 3.72 5.11 17.29
N GLN A 8 3.07 4.67 16.20
CA GLN A 8 2.12 3.57 16.22
C GLN A 8 2.28 2.71 14.96
N SER A 9 2.06 1.40 15.11
CA SER A 9 1.98 0.50 13.98
C SER A 9 0.57 0.50 13.40
N MET A 10 0.43 0.99 12.16
CA MET A 10 -0.87 1.07 11.48
C MET A 10 -0.71 0.92 9.97
N ASP A 11 -1.81 0.65 9.27
CA ASP A 11 -1.85 0.64 7.81
C ASP A 11 -2.29 1.98 7.21
N GLY A 12 -2.18 2.11 5.87
CA GLY A 12 -2.52 3.35 5.17
C GLY A 12 -3.99 3.74 5.30
N ASN A 13 -4.91 2.77 5.36
CA ASN A 13 -6.32 3.05 5.60
C ASN A 13 -6.54 3.69 6.98
N GLN A 14 -5.90 3.15 8.02
CA GLN A 14 -6.00 3.71 9.37
C GLN A 14 -5.37 5.09 9.45
N ALA A 15 -4.24 5.32 8.77
CA ALA A 15 -3.57 6.62 8.71
C ALA A 15 -4.45 7.68 8.03
N ALA A 16 -5.03 7.37 6.86
CA ALA A 16 -5.95 8.26 6.15
C ALA A 16 -7.21 8.56 6.98
N ALA A 17 -7.83 7.52 7.55
CA ALA A 17 -9.02 7.67 8.39
C ALA A 17 -8.74 8.54 9.62
N TYR A 18 -7.57 8.39 10.25
CA TYR A 18 -7.17 9.17 11.42
C TYR A 18 -7.12 10.67 11.10
N CYS A 19 -6.48 11.05 10.00
CA CYS A 19 -6.42 12.44 9.58
C CYS A 19 -7.78 12.96 9.11
N ALA A 20 -8.51 12.17 8.33
CA ALA A 20 -9.85 12.55 7.85
C ALA A 20 -10.82 12.81 9.00
N TYR A 21 -10.77 11.98 10.04
CA TYR A 21 -11.64 12.12 11.23
C TYR A 21 -11.53 13.51 11.87
N ALA A 22 -10.32 14.08 11.90
CA ALA A 22 -10.10 15.41 12.49
C ALA A 22 -10.96 16.50 11.84
N PHE A 23 -11.13 16.48 10.54
CA PHE A 23 -11.80 17.53 9.75
C PHE A 23 -13.24 17.21 9.37
N THR A 24 -13.71 16.00 9.64
CA THR A 24 -15.00 15.50 9.15
C THR A 24 -16.11 15.72 10.16
N GLU A 25 -17.20 16.36 9.76
CA GLU A 25 -18.44 16.43 10.53
C GLU A 25 -19.42 15.32 10.10
N VAL A 26 -19.47 15.03 8.79
CA VAL A 26 -20.30 13.95 8.22
C VAL A 26 -19.46 13.05 7.31
N ALA A 27 -19.56 11.75 7.48
CA ALA A 27 -18.99 10.75 6.58
C ALA A 27 -20.12 10.03 5.82
N GLY A 28 -20.22 10.26 4.51
CA GLY A 28 -21.13 9.51 3.64
C GLY A 28 -20.42 8.30 3.07
N ILE A 29 -20.83 7.08 3.45
CA ILE A 29 -20.06 5.87 3.17
C ILE A 29 -20.86 4.80 2.43
N TYR A 30 -20.13 3.99 1.68
CA TYR A 30 -20.51 2.66 1.22
C TYR A 30 -19.25 1.81 1.06
N PRO A 31 -19.15 0.67 1.79
CA PRO A 31 -17.91 -0.10 1.84
C PRO A 31 -17.53 -0.73 0.50
N ILE A 32 -16.26 -0.58 0.11
CA ILE A 32 -15.66 -1.25 -1.05
C ILE A 32 -14.20 -1.57 -0.80
N THR A 33 -13.78 -2.82 -1.06
CA THR A 33 -12.37 -3.24 -0.96
C THR A 33 -11.52 -2.49 -2.00
N PRO A 34 -10.30 -1.96 -1.66
CA PRO A 34 -9.59 -2.07 -0.37
C PRO A 34 -9.80 -0.88 0.58
N SER A 35 -10.75 0.02 0.34
CA SER A 35 -10.96 1.22 1.14
C SER A 35 -11.83 0.99 2.40
N THR A 36 -12.52 -0.15 2.50
CA THR A 36 -13.45 -0.48 3.59
C THR A 36 -12.92 -0.21 5.01
N PRO A 37 -11.65 -0.51 5.36
CA PRO A 37 -11.17 -0.21 6.72
C PRO A 37 -11.17 1.28 7.09
N MET A 38 -11.13 2.21 6.14
CA MET A 38 -11.21 3.65 6.44
C MET A 38 -12.53 4.02 7.12
N PRO A 39 -13.70 3.79 6.48
CA PRO A 39 -14.99 4.09 7.10
C PRO A 39 -15.26 3.24 8.37
N GLU A 40 -14.78 1.99 8.44
CA GLU A 40 -14.89 1.17 9.65
C GLU A 40 -14.16 1.81 10.85
N HIS A 41 -12.96 2.36 10.66
CA HIS A 41 -12.26 3.10 11.70
C HIS A 41 -13.02 4.37 12.11
N VAL A 42 -13.56 5.12 11.15
CA VAL A 42 -14.31 6.33 11.41
C VAL A 42 -15.57 6.01 12.24
N ASP A 43 -16.32 4.97 11.86
CA ASP A 43 -17.52 4.54 12.58
C ASP A 43 -17.19 4.06 14.00
N LEU A 44 -16.14 3.23 14.15
CA LEU A 44 -15.67 2.77 15.45
C LEU A 44 -15.31 3.95 16.38
N TRP A 45 -14.55 4.92 15.90
CA TRP A 45 -14.17 6.08 16.72
C TRP A 45 -15.35 6.98 17.03
N ALA A 46 -16.30 7.14 16.10
CA ALA A 46 -17.53 7.88 16.33
C ALA A 46 -18.40 7.21 17.40
N SER A 47 -18.56 5.89 17.36
CA SER A 47 -19.31 5.12 18.37
C SER A 47 -18.66 5.16 19.75
N GLN A 48 -17.34 5.37 19.83
CA GLN A 48 -16.57 5.56 21.06
C GLN A 48 -16.62 7.01 21.58
N GLY A 49 -17.28 7.92 20.86
CA GLY A 49 -17.39 9.33 21.25
C GLY A 49 -16.13 10.16 21.01
N LYS A 50 -15.18 9.69 20.16
CA LYS A 50 -13.99 10.48 19.79
C LYS A 50 -14.46 11.79 19.13
N LYS A 51 -13.88 12.91 19.55
CA LYS A 51 -14.20 14.23 19.02
C LYS A 51 -13.27 14.60 17.86
N ASN A 52 -13.86 15.23 16.82
CA ASN A 52 -13.15 15.90 15.73
C ASN A 52 -12.67 17.31 16.18
N LEU A 53 -12.08 18.09 15.27
CA LEU A 53 -11.62 19.47 15.57
C LEU A 53 -12.76 20.43 15.91
N PHE A 54 -14.00 20.08 15.59
CA PHE A 54 -15.19 20.89 15.89
C PHE A 54 -15.86 20.47 17.20
N GLY A 55 -15.24 19.58 17.99
CA GLY A 55 -15.70 19.15 19.31
C GLY A 55 -16.83 18.12 19.31
N MET A 56 -17.13 17.49 18.16
CA MET A 56 -18.23 16.53 17.98
C MET A 56 -17.72 15.21 17.42
N PRO A 57 -18.38 14.07 17.74
CA PRO A 57 -18.18 12.84 16.99
C PRO A 57 -18.63 13.00 15.54
N VAL A 58 -17.96 12.30 14.62
CA VAL A 58 -18.36 12.26 13.21
C VAL A 58 -19.73 11.57 13.06
N LYS A 59 -20.62 12.17 12.28
CA LYS A 59 -21.89 11.53 11.91
C LYS A 59 -21.63 10.62 10.69
N VAL A 60 -21.66 9.32 10.91
CA VAL A 60 -21.51 8.33 9.83
C VAL A 60 -22.87 8.00 9.25
N VAL A 61 -22.98 8.01 7.91
CA VAL A 61 -24.19 7.69 7.16
C VAL A 61 -23.83 6.66 6.09
N GLU A 62 -24.24 5.41 6.31
CA GLU A 62 -24.09 4.34 5.33
C GLU A 62 -25.27 4.34 4.37
N MET A 63 -24.95 4.27 3.07
CA MET A 63 -25.91 4.35 1.97
C MET A 63 -26.05 2.98 1.28
N GLN A 64 -26.88 2.91 0.23
CA GLN A 64 -27.12 1.67 -0.52
C GLN A 64 -26.15 1.46 -1.68
N SER A 65 -25.39 2.50 -2.04
CA SER A 65 -24.40 2.47 -3.11
C SER A 65 -23.44 3.65 -2.99
N GLU A 66 -22.33 3.58 -3.71
CA GLU A 66 -21.36 4.68 -3.79
C GLU A 66 -21.97 5.95 -4.41
N ALA A 67 -22.90 5.82 -5.36
CA ALA A 67 -23.64 6.95 -5.91
C ALA A 67 -24.53 7.61 -4.84
N GLY A 68 -25.19 6.82 -3.99
CA GLY A 68 -25.96 7.32 -2.85
C GLY A 68 -25.06 8.02 -1.82
N ALA A 69 -23.89 7.45 -1.53
CA ALA A 69 -22.88 8.09 -0.66
C ALA A 69 -22.41 9.43 -1.23
N ALA A 70 -22.18 9.51 -2.55
CA ALA A 70 -21.81 10.78 -3.21
C ALA A 70 -22.94 11.83 -3.15
N GLY A 71 -24.20 11.41 -3.28
CA GLY A 71 -25.36 12.27 -3.07
C GLY A 71 -25.45 12.82 -1.64
N THR A 72 -25.16 11.96 -0.65
CA THR A 72 -25.09 12.38 0.76
C THR A 72 -23.96 13.39 0.98
N VAL A 73 -22.78 13.15 0.41
CA VAL A 73 -21.65 14.10 0.48
C VAL A 73 -22.03 15.44 -0.12
N HIS A 74 -22.61 15.45 -1.31
CA HIS A 74 -23.03 16.68 -1.99
C HIS A 74 -24.07 17.45 -1.16
N GLY A 75 -25.15 16.79 -0.71
CA GLY A 75 -26.20 17.44 0.08
C GLY A 75 -25.70 17.96 1.43
N SER A 76 -24.84 17.21 2.08
CA SER A 76 -24.25 17.59 3.37
C SER A 76 -23.31 18.81 3.23
N LEU A 77 -22.46 18.84 2.20
CA LEU A 77 -21.64 20.01 1.89
C LEU A 77 -22.49 21.24 1.55
N LEU A 78 -23.57 21.10 0.79
CA LEU A 78 -24.51 22.17 0.52
C LEU A 78 -25.16 22.74 1.79
N SER A 79 -25.35 21.90 2.79
CA SER A 79 -25.89 22.29 4.10
C SER A 79 -24.85 22.90 5.04
N GLY A 80 -23.59 23.02 4.61
CA GLY A 80 -22.51 23.66 5.35
C GLY A 80 -21.76 22.75 6.33
N ALA A 81 -21.93 21.42 6.23
CA ALA A 81 -21.14 20.46 7.00
C ALA A 81 -19.92 19.98 6.18
N LEU A 82 -18.75 20.01 6.80
CA LEU A 82 -17.54 19.46 6.19
C LEU A 82 -17.66 17.94 6.09
N THR A 83 -17.61 17.45 4.86
CA THR A 83 -18.00 16.07 4.56
C THR A 83 -16.92 15.31 3.80
N THR A 84 -16.70 14.05 4.21
CA THR A 84 -15.72 13.15 3.66
C THR A 84 -16.38 11.85 3.18
N THR A 85 -15.78 11.20 2.18
CA THR A 85 -16.11 9.84 1.78
C THR A 85 -14.85 9.04 1.42
N PHE A 86 -14.98 7.72 1.46
CA PHE A 86 -13.91 6.76 1.21
C PHE A 86 -14.36 5.80 0.12
N THR A 87 -13.49 5.48 -0.84
CA THR A 87 -13.90 4.64 -1.98
C THR A 87 -12.71 4.04 -2.73
N ALA A 88 -13.01 3.26 -3.76
CA ALA A 88 -12.07 2.65 -4.70
C ALA A 88 -12.79 2.23 -5.99
N SER A 89 -12.05 2.06 -7.10
CA SER A 89 -12.50 1.37 -8.30
C SER A 89 -13.86 1.85 -8.85
N GLN A 90 -14.77 0.92 -9.15
CA GLN A 90 -16.14 1.24 -9.61
C GLN A 90 -16.88 2.19 -8.67
N GLY A 91 -16.59 2.11 -7.36
CA GLY A 91 -17.21 3.00 -6.39
C GLY A 91 -16.82 4.47 -6.62
N LEU A 92 -15.57 4.75 -7.02
CA LEU A 92 -15.16 6.10 -7.42
C LEU A 92 -15.85 6.52 -8.72
N LEU A 93 -15.95 5.63 -9.71
CA LEU A 93 -16.61 5.94 -10.98
C LEU A 93 -18.10 6.28 -10.79
N LEU A 94 -18.78 5.58 -9.89
CA LEU A 94 -20.19 5.87 -9.56
C LEU A 94 -20.38 7.23 -8.87
N LYS A 95 -19.32 7.83 -8.35
CA LYS A 95 -19.35 9.17 -7.75
C LYS A 95 -19.11 10.30 -8.77
N ILE A 96 -18.60 10.01 -9.98
CA ILE A 96 -18.16 11.00 -10.97
C ILE A 96 -19.23 12.08 -11.26
N PRO A 97 -20.52 11.77 -11.50
CA PRO A 97 -21.51 12.81 -11.74
C PRO A 97 -21.63 13.81 -10.59
N ASN A 98 -21.60 13.32 -9.34
CA ASN A 98 -21.62 14.19 -8.17
C ASN A 98 -20.30 14.92 -7.95
N MET A 99 -19.16 14.31 -8.32
CA MET A 99 -17.86 14.98 -8.24
C MET A 99 -17.83 16.24 -9.11
N TYR A 100 -18.33 16.18 -10.35
CA TYR A 100 -18.47 17.38 -11.19
C TYR A 100 -19.34 18.45 -10.54
N LYS A 101 -20.43 18.06 -9.88
CA LYS A 101 -21.30 19.00 -9.16
C LYS A 101 -20.59 19.64 -7.98
N ILE A 102 -19.95 18.83 -7.14
CA ILE A 102 -19.22 19.31 -5.95
C ILE A 102 -18.11 20.28 -6.34
N ALA A 103 -17.34 19.94 -7.38
CA ALA A 103 -16.27 20.81 -7.91
C ALA A 103 -16.83 22.09 -8.53
N GLY A 104 -17.88 22.00 -9.36
CA GLY A 104 -18.52 23.14 -10.01
C GLY A 104 -19.16 24.11 -9.03
N GLU A 105 -19.61 23.63 -7.88
CA GLU A 105 -20.21 24.44 -6.82
C GLU A 105 -19.20 24.93 -5.76
N LEU A 106 -17.91 24.62 -5.94
CA LEU A 106 -16.80 25.03 -5.07
C LEU A 106 -17.02 24.60 -3.61
N LEU A 107 -17.33 23.34 -3.42
CA LEU A 107 -17.59 22.73 -2.12
C LEU A 107 -16.35 21.97 -1.62
N PRO A 108 -15.83 22.26 -0.42
CA PRO A 108 -14.55 21.73 0.08
C PRO A 108 -14.67 20.29 0.63
N GLY A 109 -15.23 19.37 -0.15
CA GLY A 109 -15.31 17.96 0.19
C GLY A 109 -14.00 17.24 -0.07
N VAL A 110 -13.71 16.18 0.69
CA VAL A 110 -12.54 15.33 0.47
C VAL A 110 -12.95 13.89 0.25
N ILE A 111 -12.37 13.27 -0.77
CA ILE A 111 -12.49 11.83 -1.04
C ILE A 111 -11.13 11.19 -0.80
N HIS A 112 -11.05 10.18 0.08
CA HIS A 112 -9.87 9.33 0.20
C HIS A 112 -10.06 8.05 -0.61
N VAL A 113 -9.08 7.75 -1.46
CA VAL A 113 -9.15 6.62 -2.40
C VAL A 113 -7.99 5.67 -2.15
N ALA A 114 -8.29 4.43 -1.76
CA ALA A 114 -7.34 3.33 -1.85
C ALA A 114 -7.41 2.80 -3.29
N ALA A 115 -6.56 3.35 -4.17
CA ALA A 115 -6.67 3.22 -5.61
C ALA A 115 -6.62 1.76 -6.10
N ARG A 116 -7.58 1.37 -6.93
CA ARG A 116 -7.81 0.00 -7.37
C ARG A 116 -8.15 -0.06 -8.86
N SER A 117 -7.72 -1.16 -9.52
CA SER A 117 -8.06 -1.45 -10.90
C SER A 117 -9.57 -1.44 -11.16
N ILE A 118 -9.94 -1.06 -12.39
CA ILE A 118 -11.32 -1.06 -12.86
C ILE A 118 -11.63 -2.42 -13.49
N ALA A 119 -12.81 -2.97 -13.22
CA ALA A 119 -13.29 -4.18 -13.88
C ALA A 119 -13.45 -3.92 -15.40
N ALA A 120 -12.73 -4.66 -16.22
CA ALA A 120 -12.75 -4.59 -17.67
C ALA A 120 -13.05 -5.98 -18.27
N HIS A 121 -12.02 -6.66 -18.81
CA HIS A 121 -12.16 -8.04 -19.29
C HIS A 121 -12.37 -9.04 -18.13
N SER A 122 -11.95 -8.67 -16.92
CA SER A 122 -12.12 -9.44 -15.70
C SER A 122 -12.17 -8.50 -14.50
N LEU A 123 -12.69 -8.97 -13.37
CA LEU A 123 -12.62 -8.27 -12.10
C LEU A 123 -11.25 -8.51 -11.47
N SER A 124 -10.55 -7.45 -11.08
CA SER A 124 -9.46 -7.51 -10.12
C SER A 124 -9.73 -6.58 -8.94
N ILE A 125 -9.48 -7.08 -7.72
CA ILE A 125 -9.62 -6.29 -6.50
C ILE A 125 -8.33 -5.54 -6.12
N PHE A 126 -7.24 -5.80 -6.84
CA PHE A 126 -5.91 -5.30 -6.48
C PHE A 126 -5.65 -3.89 -6.99
N GLY A 127 -4.61 -3.26 -6.42
CA GLY A 127 -4.34 -1.84 -6.60
C GLY A 127 -3.68 -1.47 -7.94
N ASP A 128 -4.13 -0.39 -8.51
CA ASP A 128 -3.47 0.45 -9.52
C ASP A 128 -4.15 1.81 -9.57
N HIS A 129 -3.82 2.67 -10.53
CA HIS A 129 -4.34 4.04 -10.61
C HIS A 129 -5.43 4.22 -11.67
N GLN A 130 -6.02 3.17 -12.23
CA GLN A 130 -7.02 3.29 -13.29
C GLN A 130 -8.24 4.10 -12.85
N ASP A 131 -8.71 3.90 -11.62
CA ASP A 131 -9.87 4.57 -11.05
C ASP A 131 -9.65 6.08 -10.85
N VAL A 132 -8.54 6.47 -10.22
CA VAL A 132 -8.22 7.88 -9.99
C VAL A 132 -7.90 8.61 -11.29
N MET A 133 -7.29 7.93 -12.26
CA MET A 133 -7.04 8.50 -13.58
C MET A 133 -8.34 8.69 -14.38
N ALA A 134 -9.31 7.78 -14.26
CA ALA A 134 -10.65 7.96 -14.87
C ALA A 134 -11.39 9.17 -14.26
N ALA A 135 -11.13 9.50 -12.99
CA ALA A 135 -11.77 10.62 -12.30
C ALA A 135 -11.00 11.96 -12.41
N ARG A 136 -9.82 12.00 -13.03
CA ARG A 136 -8.92 13.19 -13.08
C ARG A 136 -9.52 14.44 -13.68
N GLN A 137 -10.59 14.31 -14.48
CA GLN A 137 -11.25 15.43 -15.19
C GLN A 137 -12.38 16.07 -14.38
N THR A 138 -12.71 15.54 -13.20
CA THR A 138 -13.90 15.96 -12.45
C THR A 138 -13.79 17.33 -11.80
N GLY A 139 -12.58 17.91 -11.77
CA GLY A 139 -12.30 19.18 -11.09
C GLY A 139 -11.90 19.00 -9.62
N PHE A 140 -11.77 17.78 -9.12
CA PHE A 140 -11.11 17.55 -7.84
C PHE A 140 -9.61 17.78 -7.96
N ALA A 141 -9.02 18.53 -7.04
CA ALA A 141 -7.57 18.56 -6.90
C ALA A 141 -7.09 17.18 -6.42
N MET A 142 -5.93 16.73 -6.92
CA MET A 142 -5.47 15.36 -6.70
C MET A 142 -4.12 15.34 -5.97
N LEU A 143 -4.11 14.74 -4.79
CA LEU A 143 -2.92 14.60 -3.94
C LEU A 143 -2.60 13.12 -3.74
N ALA A 144 -1.37 12.69 -4.10
CA ALA A 144 -0.89 11.31 -4.01
C ALA A 144 0.05 11.11 -2.83
N SER A 145 -0.06 9.97 -2.15
CA SER A 145 0.88 9.51 -1.12
C SER A 145 1.56 8.21 -1.53
N GLY A 146 2.87 8.08 -1.32
CA GLY A 146 3.68 6.94 -1.72
C GLY A 146 3.91 5.90 -0.61
N SER A 147 3.64 6.23 0.66
CA SER A 147 3.83 5.34 1.79
C SER A 147 2.79 5.56 2.89
N VAL A 148 2.75 4.67 3.89
CA VAL A 148 1.86 4.82 5.05
C VAL A 148 2.19 6.10 5.84
N GLN A 149 3.50 6.43 5.98
CA GLN A 149 3.90 7.68 6.63
C GLN A 149 3.49 8.89 5.80
N GLU A 150 3.67 8.87 4.49
CA GLU A 150 3.18 9.96 3.63
C GLU A 150 1.65 10.09 3.70
N THR A 151 0.93 8.99 3.79
CA THR A 151 -0.54 9.02 3.98
C THR A 151 -0.92 9.73 5.28
N MET A 152 -0.20 9.46 6.39
CA MET A 152 -0.41 10.17 7.67
C MET A 152 -0.10 11.66 7.54
N ASP A 153 0.95 12.02 6.84
CA ASP A 153 1.42 13.40 6.75
C ASP A 153 0.60 14.24 5.75
N LEU A 154 0.15 13.63 4.63
CA LEU A 154 -0.48 14.37 3.52
C LEU A 154 -2.01 14.33 3.53
N ALA A 155 -2.64 13.33 4.16
CA ALA A 155 -4.10 13.26 4.19
C ALA A 155 -4.74 14.51 4.83
N GLY A 156 -4.12 15.04 5.91
CA GLY A 156 -4.55 16.29 6.52
C GLY A 156 -4.38 17.52 5.62
N VAL A 157 -3.33 17.53 4.77
CA VAL A 157 -3.10 18.61 3.79
C VAL A 157 -4.24 18.69 2.78
N ALA A 158 -4.79 17.56 2.33
CA ALA A 158 -5.94 17.55 1.43
C ALA A 158 -7.15 18.28 2.02
N HIS A 159 -7.44 18.08 3.30
CA HIS A 159 -8.53 18.79 4.00
C HIS A 159 -8.23 20.27 4.19
N LEU A 160 -7.04 20.60 4.67
CA LEU A 160 -6.62 22.00 4.89
C LEU A 160 -6.67 22.80 3.58
N ALA A 161 -6.13 22.21 2.50
CA ALA A 161 -6.12 22.86 1.19
C ALA A 161 -7.52 22.98 0.57
N ALA A 162 -8.38 21.95 0.73
CA ALA A 162 -9.76 22.02 0.26
C ALA A 162 -10.54 23.15 0.93
N ILE A 163 -10.43 23.28 2.25
CA ILE A 163 -11.07 24.36 3.01
C ILE A 163 -10.53 25.72 2.56
N LYS A 164 -9.21 25.86 2.45
CA LYS A 164 -8.54 27.11 2.09
C LYS A 164 -8.88 27.59 0.70
N SER A 165 -8.89 26.66 -0.28
CA SER A 165 -9.16 26.97 -1.71
C SER A 165 -10.65 27.00 -2.06
N SER A 166 -11.53 26.41 -1.24
CA SER A 166 -12.92 26.08 -1.58
C SER A 166 -13.05 25.10 -2.76
N VAL A 167 -12.02 24.33 -3.07
CA VAL A 167 -12.01 23.31 -4.13
C VAL A 167 -11.95 21.93 -3.48
N PRO A 168 -12.74 20.95 -3.95
CA PRO A 168 -12.68 19.61 -3.38
C PRO A 168 -11.38 18.89 -3.74
N PHE A 169 -10.96 17.98 -2.87
CA PHE A 169 -9.74 17.19 -3.03
C PHE A 169 -10.01 15.70 -3.10
N MET A 170 -9.26 15.01 -3.94
CA MET A 170 -9.10 13.57 -3.95
C MET A 170 -7.69 13.24 -3.47
N HIS A 171 -7.58 12.74 -2.24
CA HIS A 171 -6.34 12.17 -1.71
C HIS A 171 -6.32 10.68 -2.01
N PHE A 172 -5.27 10.18 -2.64
CA PHE A 172 -5.19 8.76 -3.01
C PHE A 172 -3.81 8.16 -2.71
N PHE A 173 -3.83 6.88 -2.50
CA PHE A 173 -2.67 6.03 -2.27
C PHE A 173 -2.95 4.62 -2.81
N ASP A 174 -1.91 3.83 -2.98
CA ASP A 174 -2.03 2.52 -3.61
C ASP A 174 -2.88 1.55 -2.78
N GLY A 175 -3.92 1.03 -3.40
CA GLY A 175 -4.73 -0.05 -2.84
C GLY A 175 -3.89 -1.30 -2.59
N PHE A 176 -4.15 -2.00 -1.51
CA PHE A 176 -3.38 -3.09 -0.93
C PHE A 176 -1.95 -2.69 -0.56
N ARG A 177 -1.13 -2.21 -1.48
CA ARG A 177 0.29 -1.95 -1.20
C ARG A 177 0.50 -0.91 -0.09
N THR A 178 -0.17 0.23 -0.15
CA THR A 178 -0.14 1.23 0.93
C THR A 178 -1.30 1.04 1.90
N SER A 179 -2.52 0.79 1.37
CA SER A 179 -3.74 0.76 2.16
C SER A 179 -3.76 -0.33 3.24
N HIS A 180 -3.12 -1.48 3.01
CA HIS A 180 -3.05 -2.63 3.92
C HIS A 180 -1.64 -2.96 4.41
N GLU A 181 -0.64 -2.19 3.99
CA GLU A 181 0.72 -2.33 4.48
C GLU A 181 0.82 -1.72 5.88
N VAL A 182 1.19 -2.53 6.87
CA VAL A 182 1.40 -2.07 8.25
C VAL A 182 2.81 -1.56 8.41
N ASN A 183 2.95 -0.31 8.79
CA ASN A 183 4.23 0.33 9.12
C ASN A 183 4.20 0.95 10.51
N LYS A 184 5.37 1.11 11.13
CA LYS A 184 5.54 1.95 12.31
C LYS A 184 5.65 3.41 11.85
N VAL A 185 4.63 4.21 12.13
CA VAL A 185 4.52 5.61 11.69
C VAL A 185 4.51 6.57 12.87
N GLU A 186 5.05 7.76 12.65
CA GLU A 186 4.90 8.90 13.55
C GLU A 186 3.52 9.51 13.34
N VAL A 187 2.71 9.53 14.39
CA VAL A 187 1.31 9.98 14.34
C VAL A 187 1.24 11.50 14.48
N MET A 188 0.53 12.16 13.57
CA MET A 188 0.29 13.61 13.63
C MET A 188 -0.63 13.98 14.79
N ASP A 189 -0.25 14.96 15.59
CA ASP A 189 -1.11 15.50 16.64
C ASP A 189 -2.23 16.37 16.04
N TYR A 190 -3.47 16.18 16.49
CA TYR A 190 -4.60 17.02 16.08
C TYR A 190 -4.41 18.51 16.40
N ALA A 191 -3.60 18.85 17.40
CA ALA A 191 -3.24 20.24 17.70
C ALA A 191 -2.51 20.92 16.53
N VAL A 192 -1.73 20.18 15.75
CA VAL A 192 -1.09 20.70 14.52
C VAL A 192 -2.16 21.05 13.49
N PHE A 193 -3.12 20.16 13.27
CA PHE A 193 -4.22 20.40 12.34
C PHE A 193 -5.10 21.57 12.78
N ASP A 194 -5.43 21.70 14.07
CA ASP A 194 -6.22 22.82 14.60
C ASP A 194 -5.50 24.17 14.41
N ARG A 195 -4.19 24.20 14.60
CA ARG A 195 -3.37 25.40 14.37
C ARG A 195 -3.30 25.81 12.89
N LEU A 196 -3.25 24.82 11.99
CA LEU A 196 -3.15 25.06 10.53
C LEU A 196 -4.51 25.31 9.87
N LEU A 197 -5.61 24.96 10.54
CA LEU A 197 -6.95 25.13 10.02
C LEU A 197 -7.33 26.60 9.87
N ASP A 198 -7.67 27.03 8.64
CA ASP A 198 -8.20 28.36 8.38
C ASP A 198 -9.68 28.46 8.81
N LYS A 199 -9.88 28.88 10.07
CA LYS A 199 -11.21 28.98 10.68
C LYS A 199 -12.10 30.02 10.00
N GLU A 200 -11.50 31.06 9.42
CA GLU A 200 -12.26 32.08 8.66
C GLU A 200 -12.86 31.47 7.38
N MET A 201 -12.09 30.61 6.68
CA MET A 201 -12.60 29.93 5.51
C MET A 201 -13.68 28.88 5.84
N VAL A 202 -13.61 28.23 6.99
CA VAL A 202 -14.71 27.37 7.50
C VAL A 202 -15.98 28.20 7.70
N GLU A 203 -15.88 29.38 8.33
CA GLU A 203 -17.04 30.26 8.51
C GLU A 203 -17.58 30.82 7.19
N LYS A 204 -16.71 31.16 6.23
CA LYS A 204 -17.13 31.56 4.88
C LYS A 204 -17.86 30.43 4.15
N PHE A 205 -17.39 29.19 4.28
CA PHE A 205 -18.07 28.03 3.72
C PHE A 205 -19.46 27.85 4.34
N ARG A 206 -19.59 27.88 5.66
CA ARG A 206 -20.87 27.76 6.37
C ARG A 206 -21.86 28.88 6.02
N LYS A 207 -21.38 30.12 5.84
CA LYS A 207 -22.22 31.26 5.42
C LYS A 207 -22.80 31.10 4.00
N ARG A 208 -22.17 30.28 3.15
CA ARG A 208 -22.66 29.95 1.79
C ARG A 208 -23.63 28.76 1.76
N ALA A 209 -23.91 28.15 2.91
CA ALA A 209 -24.78 26.99 2.99
C ALA A 209 -26.23 27.31 2.64
N LEU A 210 -26.93 26.31 2.12
CA LEU A 210 -28.37 26.39 1.89
C LEU A 210 -29.10 26.42 3.25
N ASN A 211 -29.74 27.51 3.57
CA ASN A 211 -30.59 27.66 4.75
C ASN A 211 -31.67 28.71 4.54
N SER A 212 -32.73 28.67 5.35
CA SER A 212 -33.87 29.57 5.22
C SER A 212 -33.55 31.04 5.52
N ALA A 213 -32.51 31.33 6.31
CA ALA A 213 -32.06 32.67 6.61
C ALA A 213 -31.20 33.29 5.50
N ASN A 214 -30.61 32.46 4.63
CA ASN A 214 -29.82 32.87 3.48
C ASN A 214 -30.20 32.02 2.25
N PRO A 215 -31.38 32.23 1.66
CA PRO A 215 -31.83 31.44 0.54
C PRO A 215 -31.02 31.73 -0.71
N VAL A 216 -30.50 30.66 -1.35
CA VAL A 216 -29.78 30.72 -2.60
C VAL A 216 -30.31 29.64 -3.55
N THR A 217 -30.31 29.90 -4.84
CA THR A 217 -30.66 28.92 -5.87
C THR A 217 -29.40 28.24 -6.36
N LYS A 218 -29.40 26.91 -6.36
CA LYS A 218 -28.31 26.10 -6.89
C LYS A 218 -28.85 25.00 -7.80
N GLY A 219 -27.99 24.44 -8.67
CA GLY A 219 -28.35 23.39 -9.59
C GLY A 219 -29.31 23.80 -10.70
N THR A 220 -29.34 25.08 -11.07
CA THR A 220 -30.15 25.60 -12.16
C THR A 220 -29.57 25.21 -13.52
N ALA A 221 -30.40 25.28 -14.56
CA ALA A 221 -29.98 25.21 -15.94
C ALA A 221 -29.41 26.57 -16.38
N GLN A 222 -28.37 26.54 -17.20
CA GLN A 222 -27.79 27.72 -17.87
C GLN A 222 -27.89 27.52 -19.37
N ASN A 223 -28.15 28.62 -20.09
CA ASN A 223 -28.14 28.65 -21.55
C ASN A 223 -26.69 28.75 -22.07
N ASP A 224 -26.54 28.56 -23.36
CA ASP A 224 -25.26 28.58 -24.09
C ASP A 224 -24.53 29.93 -24.01
N ASP A 225 -25.26 31.01 -23.84
CA ASP A 225 -24.73 32.38 -23.74
C ASP A 225 -23.99 32.68 -22.41
N VAL A 226 -24.17 31.86 -21.36
CA VAL A 226 -23.55 32.07 -20.03
C VAL A 226 -22.75 30.89 -19.50
N TYR A 227 -23.00 29.66 -19.95
CA TYR A 227 -22.38 28.45 -19.38
C TYR A 227 -20.85 28.44 -19.52
N PHE A 228 -20.34 28.83 -20.71
CA PHE A 228 -18.92 28.83 -20.99
C PHE A 228 -18.17 29.83 -20.10
N GLN A 229 -18.65 31.05 -19.97
CA GLN A 229 -18.07 32.08 -19.10
C GLN A 229 -18.07 31.63 -17.63
N ALA A 230 -19.17 31.02 -17.19
CA ALA A 230 -19.26 30.48 -15.83
C ALA A 230 -18.24 29.35 -15.59
N LYS A 231 -17.97 28.53 -16.59
CA LYS A 231 -16.98 27.46 -16.53
C LYS A 231 -15.54 28.00 -16.43
N GLU A 232 -15.21 29.00 -17.27
CA GLU A 232 -13.88 29.64 -17.31
C GLU A 232 -13.57 30.37 -15.99
N VAL A 233 -14.55 31.04 -15.40
CA VAL A 233 -14.36 31.81 -14.16
C VAL A 233 -13.95 30.94 -12.97
N GLN A 234 -14.17 29.65 -13.04
CA GLN A 234 -13.73 28.69 -11.98
C GLN A 234 -12.20 28.61 -11.87
N GLU A 235 -11.46 28.88 -12.97
CA GLU A 235 -10.00 28.78 -13.03
C GLU A 235 -9.30 29.64 -11.96
N LYS A 236 -9.88 30.76 -11.58
CA LYS A 236 -9.37 31.64 -10.51
C LYS A 236 -9.22 30.92 -9.14
N PHE A 237 -9.98 29.82 -8.91
CA PHE A 237 -9.90 29.04 -7.68
C PHE A 237 -8.85 27.93 -7.78
N TYR A 238 -8.52 27.48 -9.00
CA TYR A 238 -7.52 26.44 -9.25
C TYR A 238 -6.09 26.98 -9.32
N THR A 239 -5.91 28.16 -9.90
CA THR A 239 -4.59 28.81 -10.03
C THR A 239 -3.80 28.92 -8.72
N PRO A 240 -4.38 29.27 -7.56
CA PRO A 240 -3.63 29.37 -6.30
C PRO A 240 -3.39 28.03 -5.58
N ILE A 241 -4.02 26.92 -6.01
CA ILE A 241 -3.93 25.64 -5.30
C ILE A 241 -2.50 25.13 -5.14
N PRO A 242 -1.62 25.18 -6.17
CA PRO A 242 -0.24 24.71 -6.01
C PRO A 242 0.53 25.45 -4.92
N ASP A 243 0.36 26.76 -4.81
CA ASP A 243 0.98 27.58 -3.77
C ASP A 243 0.38 27.26 -2.38
N ILE A 244 -0.96 27.12 -2.27
CA ILE A 244 -1.66 26.72 -1.03
C ILE A 244 -1.16 25.36 -0.55
N VAL A 245 -1.10 24.35 -1.43
CA VAL A 245 -0.62 23.00 -1.09
C VAL A 245 0.84 23.04 -0.68
N ASN A 246 1.69 23.75 -1.43
CA ASN A 246 3.11 23.88 -1.09
C ASN A 246 3.33 24.52 0.28
N ASP A 247 2.54 25.53 0.64
CA ASP A 247 2.64 26.17 1.94
C ASP A 247 2.25 25.22 3.09
N TYR A 248 1.17 24.44 2.94
CA TYR A 248 0.82 23.40 3.92
C TYR A 248 1.87 22.28 3.99
N LEU A 249 2.42 21.85 2.84
CA LEU A 249 3.50 20.85 2.81
C LEU A 249 4.75 21.35 3.54
N LYS A 250 5.10 22.63 3.42
CA LYS A 250 6.19 23.24 4.19
C LYS A 250 5.92 23.25 5.68
N GLU A 251 4.69 23.57 6.11
CA GLU A 251 4.33 23.54 7.53
C GLU A 251 4.41 22.11 8.07
N ILE A 252 3.88 21.12 7.36
CA ILE A 252 4.01 19.69 7.74
C ILE A 252 5.48 19.25 7.77
N SER A 253 6.29 19.72 6.81
CA SER A 253 7.74 19.43 6.81
C SER A 253 8.44 19.98 8.06
N LYS A 254 8.08 21.18 8.53
CA LYS A 254 8.62 21.76 9.78
C LYS A 254 8.22 20.95 11.01
N GLU A 255 6.96 20.48 11.09
CA GLU A 255 6.46 19.70 12.23
C GLU A 255 7.11 18.31 12.30
N THR A 256 7.27 17.66 11.16
CA THR A 256 7.69 16.26 11.09
C THR A 256 9.21 16.08 10.91
N GLY A 257 9.88 17.09 10.37
CA GLY A 257 11.29 16.99 9.92
C GLY A 257 11.47 16.22 8.60
N ARG A 258 10.37 15.80 7.95
CA ARG A 258 10.37 15.20 6.61
C ARG A 258 10.11 16.28 5.56
N SER A 259 10.76 16.19 4.39
CA SER A 259 10.64 17.20 3.33
C SER A 259 9.58 16.81 2.32
N TYR A 260 8.58 17.69 2.13
CA TYR A 260 7.50 17.52 1.16
C TYR A 260 7.34 18.75 0.28
N ALA A 261 7.03 18.52 -0.99
CA ALA A 261 6.72 19.56 -1.99
C ALA A 261 5.67 19.00 -2.98
N PRO A 262 5.01 19.84 -3.80
CA PRO A 262 4.11 19.36 -4.86
C PRO A 262 4.76 18.35 -5.80
N PHE A 263 6.06 18.54 -6.07
CA PHE A 263 6.98 17.59 -6.72
C PHE A 263 8.22 17.49 -5.85
N SER A 264 8.56 16.27 -5.38
CA SER A 264 9.70 16.04 -4.51
C SER A 264 10.81 15.33 -5.28
N TYR A 265 11.97 15.99 -5.39
CA TYR A 265 13.13 15.41 -6.04
C TYR A 265 13.96 14.57 -5.05
N TYR A 266 14.50 13.44 -5.54
CA TYR A 266 15.44 12.59 -4.81
C TYR A 266 16.50 12.00 -5.76
N GLY A 267 17.79 12.16 -5.45
CA GLY A 267 18.87 11.63 -6.27
C GLY A 267 20.07 12.57 -6.34
N ALA A 268 20.91 12.42 -7.38
CA ALA A 268 22.06 13.28 -7.62
C ALA A 268 21.61 14.70 -8.00
N ASP A 269 22.25 15.72 -7.46
CA ASP A 269 21.95 17.13 -7.80
C ASP A 269 22.18 17.45 -9.29
N ASP A 270 23.10 16.71 -9.93
CA ASP A 270 23.45 16.81 -11.34
C ASP A 270 22.95 15.62 -12.17
N ALA A 271 21.83 15.03 -11.77
CA ALA A 271 21.25 13.89 -12.47
C ALA A 271 20.98 14.18 -13.96
N THR A 272 21.34 13.23 -14.81
CA THR A 272 21.04 13.24 -16.25
C THR A 272 19.83 12.35 -16.59
N ASP A 273 19.58 11.32 -15.80
CA ASP A 273 18.53 10.34 -15.98
C ASP A 273 17.55 10.40 -14.80
N VAL A 274 16.30 10.71 -15.07
CA VAL A 274 15.29 10.88 -14.02
C VAL A 274 14.06 10.01 -14.32
N ILE A 275 13.60 9.28 -13.31
CA ILE A 275 12.28 8.65 -13.32
C ILE A 275 11.27 9.63 -12.71
N ILE A 276 10.09 9.76 -13.34
CA ILE A 276 8.96 10.49 -12.78
C ILE A 276 7.85 9.49 -12.49
N ALA A 277 7.36 9.47 -11.25
CA ALA A 277 6.33 8.53 -10.81
C ALA A 277 5.51 9.09 -9.64
N MET A 278 4.39 8.43 -9.33
CA MET A 278 3.59 8.69 -8.13
C MET A 278 3.18 7.38 -7.45
N GLY A 279 2.81 7.45 -6.16
CA GLY A 279 2.42 6.30 -5.37
C GLY A 279 3.61 5.49 -4.83
N SER A 280 3.35 4.25 -4.43
CA SER A 280 4.30 3.44 -3.64
C SER A 280 5.59 3.05 -4.35
N VAL A 281 5.61 3.05 -5.68
CA VAL A 281 6.83 2.75 -6.46
C VAL A 281 7.95 3.75 -6.20
N THR A 282 7.62 4.97 -5.78
CA THR A 282 8.61 6.01 -5.47
C THR A 282 9.56 5.58 -4.34
N GLU A 283 9.09 4.79 -3.38
CA GLU A 283 9.91 4.26 -2.30
C GLU A 283 10.93 3.21 -2.81
N ALA A 284 10.50 2.27 -3.66
CA ALA A 284 11.41 1.30 -4.27
C ALA A 284 12.43 1.98 -5.21
N ILE A 285 12.02 3.03 -5.94
CA ILE A 285 12.93 3.80 -6.79
C ILE A 285 13.99 4.53 -5.94
N ARG A 286 13.63 5.11 -4.80
CA ARG A 286 14.60 5.72 -3.86
C ARG A 286 15.65 4.71 -3.38
N GLU A 287 15.25 3.48 -3.09
CA GLU A 287 16.15 2.41 -2.67
C GLU A 287 17.14 2.02 -3.78
N VAL A 288 16.68 1.95 -5.04
CA VAL A 288 17.53 1.74 -6.21
C VAL A 288 18.47 2.93 -6.43
N ILE A 289 18.00 4.16 -6.25
CA ILE A 289 18.85 5.37 -6.35
C ILE A 289 19.94 5.34 -5.29
N ASP A 290 19.63 5.00 -4.04
CA ASP A 290 20.64 4.90 -2.97
C ASP A 290 21.76 3.92 -3.34
N PHE A 291 21.43 2.81 -4.00
CA PHE A 291 22.41 1.86 -4.53
C PHE A 291 23.23 2.46 -5.68
N LYS A 292 22.59 3.09 -6.66
CA LYS A 292 23.23 3.68 -7.83
C LYS A 292 24.14 4.86 -7.48
N LEU A 293 23.77 5.68 -6.49
CA LEU A 293 24.58 6.80 -6.00
C LEU A 293 25.89 6.33 -5.36
N LYS A 294 25.92 5.16 -4.71
CA LYS A 294 27.17 4.55 -4.19
C LYS A 294 28.16 4.25 -5.32
N ASN A 295 27.67 4.07 -6.54
CA ASN A 295 28.46 3.84 -7.75
C ASN A 295 28.68 5.14 -8.56
N ASN A 296 28.40 6.32 -7.98
CA ASN A 296 28.51 7.64 -8.60
C ASN A 296 27.69 7.82 -9.88
N GLU A 297 26.54 7.12 -9.98
CA GLU A 297 25.62 7.27 -11.11
C GLU A 297 24.77 8.55 -10.96
N LYS A 298 24.56 9.27 -12.07
CA LYS A 298 23.80 10.53 -12.12
C LYS A 298 22.32 10.26 -12.37
N VAL A 299 21.64 9.69 -11.40
CA VAL A 299 20.24 9.28 -11.48
C VAL A 299 19.40 10.00 -10.44
N GLY A 300 18.09 10.14 -10.73
CA GLY A 300 17.15 10.76 -9.81
C GLY A 300 15.71 10.31 -10.03
N LEU A 301 14.86 10.67 -9.06
CA LEU A 301 13.41 10.51 -9.05
C LEU A 301 12.76 11.87 -8.85
N LEU A 302 11.74 12.18 -9.61
CA LEU A 302 10.78 13.24 -9.31
C LEU A 302 9.45 12.58 -8.89
N ALA A 303 9.18 12.55 -7.59
CA ALA A 303 7.95 12.02 -7.04
C ALA A 303 6.83 13.07 -7.13
N VAL A 304 5.68 12.69 -7.70
CA VAL A 304 4.53 13.57 -7.87
C VAL A 304 3.59 13.41 -6.69
N HIS A 305 3.39 14.48 -5.90
CA HIS A 305 2.38 14.53 -4.84
C HIS A 305 1.13 15.28 -5.30
N LEU A 306 1.26 16.52 -5.81
CA LEU A 306 0.14 17.24 -6.38
C LEU A 306 0.04 16.98 -7.88
N TYR A 307 -0.88 16.07 -8.27
CA TYR A 307 -1.08 15.74 -9.68
C TYR A 307 -2.05 16.70 -10.38
N ARG A 308 -3.08 17.19 -9.69
CA ARG A 308 -4.00 18.21 -10.19
C ARG A 308 -4.25 19.30 -9.13
N PRO A 309 -4.15 20.58 -9.51
CA PRO A 309 -3.64 21.13 -10.78
C PRO A 309 -2.17 20.77 -11.02
N PHE A 310 -1.78 20.46 -12.26
CA PHE A 310 -0.39 20.18 -12.61
C PHE A 310 0.38 21.51 -12.74
N SER A 311 1.33 21.76 -11.85
CA SER A 311 2.04 23.05 -11.80
C SER A 311 3.38 22.97 -12.51
N GLU A 312 3.49 23.63 -13.67
CA GLU A 312 4.78 23.78 -14.37
C GLU A 312 5.84 24.42 -13.49
N LYS A 313 5.48 25.45 -12.71
CA LYS A 313 6.40 26.14 -11.79
C LYS A 313 7.09 25.15 -10.85
N TYR A 314 6.32 24.42 -10.05
CA TYR A 314 6.87 23.49 -9.06
C TYR A 314 7.53 22.28 -9.70
N PHE A 315 7.08 21.87 -10.89
CA PHE A 315 7.71 20.79 -11.65
C PHE A 315 9.13 21.17 -12.07
N PHE A 316 9.31 22.34 -12.70
CA PHE A 316 10.64 22.81 -13.14
C PHE A 316 11.54 23.30 -12.01
N ASP A 317 10.97 23.82 -10.91
CA ASP A 317 11.73 24.20 -9.73
C ASP A 317 12.38 22.99 -9.05
N ALA A 318 11.71 21.82 -9.09
CA ALA A 318 12.20 20.58 -8.48
C ALA A 318 13.11 19.76 -9.40
N LEU A 319 12.97 19.87 -10.72
CA LEU A 319 13.71 19.05 -11.68
C LEU A 319 15.14 19.58 -11.88
N PRO A 320 16.21 18.75 -11.76
CA PRO A 320 17.58 19.16 -12.04
C PRO A 320 17.74 19.72 -13.46
N LYS A 321 18.46 20.83 -13.60
CA LYS A 321 18.69 21.47 -14.91
C LYS A 321 19.56 20.65 -15.87
N THR A 322 20.28 19.68 -15.32
CA THR A 322 21.16 18.76 -16.04
C THR A 322 20.43 17.63 -16.76
N VAL A 323 19.15 17.42 -16.46
CA VAL A 323 18.36 16.29 -17.00
C VAL A 323 18.39 16.25 -18.52
N GLU A 324 18.72 15.11 -19.07
CA GLU A 324 18.78 14.80 -20.50
C GLU A 324 17.75 13.75 -20.92
N ARG A 325 17.42 12.83 -20.02
CA ARG A 325 16.50 11.70 -20.27
C ARG A 325 15.54 11.51 -19.12
N ILE A 326 14.28 11.28 -19.45
CA ILE A 326 13.19 11.08 -18.48
C ILE A 326 12.43 9.80 -18.84
N ALA A 327 12.23 8.92 -17.86
CA ALA A 327 11.26 7.84 -17.95
C ALA A 327 10.06 8.19 -17.06
N VAL A 328 8.86 8.22 -17.62
CA VAL A 328 7.63 8.44 -16.86
C VAL A 328 6.95 7.11 -16.62
N LEU A 329 6.71 6.76 -15.37
CA LEU A 329 6.05 5.51 -14.98
C LEU A 329 4.60 5.79 -14.58
N ASP A 330 3.68 5.24 -15.35
CA ASP A 330 2.25 5.25 -15.07
C ASP A 330 1.76 3.89 -14.55
N ARG A 331 1.04 3.89 -13.42
CA ARG A 331 0.39 2.68 -12.87
C ARG A 331 -1.03 2.54 -13.40
N THR A 332 -1.21 2.79 -14.67
CA THR A 332 -2.48 2.72 -15.40
C THR A 332 -2.25 2.36 -16.85
N LYS A 333 -3.29 1.91 -17.53
CA LYS A 333 -3.33 1.75 -18.98
C LYS A 333 -4.59 2.43 -19.51
N GLU A 334 -4.40 3.47 -20.34
CA GLU A 334 -5.49 4.12 -21.06
C GLU A 334 -5.56 3.55 -22.48
N THR A 335 -6.43 2.54 -22.66
CA THR A 335 -6.54 1.83 -23.93
C THR A 335 -7.01 2.75 -25.06
N GLY A 336 -6.22 2.80 -26.14
CA GLY A 336 -6.51 3.65 -27.32
C GLY A 336 -5.96 5.08 -27.24
N ALA A 337 -5.36 5.49 -26.12
CA ALA A 337 -4.66 6.76 -26.00
C ALA A 337 -3.26 6.69 -26.63
N THR A 338 -2.71 7.85 -26.95
CA THR A 338 -1.34 8.02 -27.47
C THR A 338 -0.27 7.88 -26.37
N GLY A 339 -0.68 7.72 -25.13
CA GLY A 339 0.15 7.54 -23.95
C GLY A 339 -0.69 7.60 -22.68
N GLU A 340 -0.10 7.20 -21.57
CA GLU A 340 -0.74 7.25 -20.27
C GLU A 340 -0.76 8.68 -19.69
N PRO A 341 -1.65 8.98 -18.74
CA PRO A 341 -1.94 10.36 -18.32
C PRO A 341 -0.74 11.15 -17.81
N LEU A 342 0.09 10.59 -16.90
CA LEU A 342 1.25 11.32 -16.36
C LEU A 342 2.30 11.54 -17.45
N TYR A 343 2.54 10.54 -18.30
CA TYR A 343 3.47 10.66 -19.43
C TYR A 343 3.06 11.79 -20.38
N LEU A 344 1.77 11.88 -20.72
CA LEU A 344 1.26 12.95 -21.60
C LEU A 344 1.37 14.33 -20.95
N ASP A 345 1.08 14.46 -19.65
CA ASP A 345 1.24 15.70 -18.92
C ASP A 345 2.71 16.16 -18.88
N VAL A 346 3.64 15.24 -18.60
CA VAL A 346 5.08 15.54 -18.60
C VAL A 346 5.56 15.97 -19.98
N ARG A 347 5.14 15.28 -21.04
CA ARG A 347 5.47 15.73 -22.41
C ARG A 347 4.91 17.10 -22.74
N SER A 348 3.68 17.38 -22.31
CA SER A 348 3.00 18.64 -22.57
C SER A 348 3.74 19.83 -21.95
N VAL A 349 4.23 19.72 -20.71
CA VAL A 349 4.92 20.85 -20.05
C VAL A 349 6.29 21.17 -20.68
N PHE A 350 6.89 20.23 -21.40
CA PHE A 350 8.13 20.47 -22.16
C PHE A 350 7.88 21.04 -23.57
N TYR A 351 6.63 21.02 -24.04
CA TYR A 351 6.31 21.58 -25.35
C TYR A 351 6.71 23.06 -25.41
N ASN A 352 7.42 23.45 -26.46
CA ASN A 352 7.98 24.80 -26.65
C ASN A 352 9.02 25.27 -25.60
N LYS A 353 9.57 24.39 -24.79
CA LYS A 353 10.71 24.76 -23.93
C LYS A 353 12.02 24.70 -24.71
N PRO A 354 12.98 25.61 -24.42
CA PRO A 354 14.26 25.66 -25.16
C PRO A 354 15.10 24.37 -25.05
N LYS A 355 15.06 23.72 -23.89
CA LYS A 355 15.68 22.41 -23.64
C LYS A 355 14.59 21.36 -23.48
N GLN A 356 14.64 20.36 -24.33
CA GLN A 356 13.72 19.22 -24.28
C GLN A 356 14.53 17.96 -24.05
N PRO A 357 14.38 17.29 -22.88
CA PRO A 357 14.98 15.99 -22.67
C PRO A 357 14.29 14.94 -23.55
N ILE A 358 14.95 13.80 -23.73
CA ILE A 358 14.27 12.62 -24.28
C ILE A 358 13.30 12.12 -23.21
N ILE A 359 12.02 11.92 -23.58
CA ILE A 359 10.97 11.50 -22.65
C ILE A 359 10.34 10.20 -23.19
N VAL A 360 10.42 9.13 -22.40
CA VAL A 360 9.78 7.84 -22.68
C VAL A 360 8.77 7.49 -21.59
N GLY A 361 7.68 6.82 -21.97
CA GLY A 361 6.63 6.36 -21.05
C GLY A 361 6.72 4.87 -20.79
N GLY A 362 6.40 4.45 -19.58
CA GLY A 362 6.34 3.05 -19.19
C GLY A 362 5.16 2.74 -18.29
N ARG A 363 4.62 1.53 -18.43
CA ARG A 363 3.52 1.00 -17.61
C ARG A 363 4.05 -0.05 -16.65
N TYR A 364 3.53 -0.02 -15.41
CA TYR A 364 3.95 -0.95 -14.35
C TYR A 364 2.79 -1.24 -13.39
N GLY A 365 2.90 -2.33 -12.64
CA GLY A 365 2.19 -2.54 -11.39
C GLY A 365 0.67 -2.62 -11.48
N LEU A 366 0.07 -2.83 -12.67
CA LEU A 366 -1.38 -2.98 -12.80
C LEU A 366 -1.85 -4.15 -11.93
N SER A 367 -2.98 -3.96 -11.26
CA SER A 367 -3.57 -5.00 -10.40
C SER A 367 -2.58 -5.54 -9.34
N SER A 368 -1.81 -4.65 -8.72
CA SER A 368 -0.76 -4.96 -7.73
C SER A 368 0.31 -5.93 -8.23
N LYS A 369 0.56 -6.00 -9.55
CA LYS A 369 1.73 -6.72 -10.06
C LYS A 369 2.99 -6.17 -9.39
N ASP A 370 3.84 -7.06 -8.87
CA ASP A 370 5.04 -6.66 -8.15
C ASP A 370 5.99 -5.84 -9.03
N THR A 371 6.64 -4.85 -8.44
CA THR A 371 7.63 -4.00 -9.13
C THR A 371 8.94 -4.07 -8.38
N THR A 372 9.87 -4.83 -8.93
CA THR A 372 11.12 -5.18 -8.28
C THR A 372 12.24 -4.17 -8.57
N PRO A 373 13.29 -4.10 -7.74
CA PRO A 373 14.50 -3.34 -8.06
C PRO A 373 15.09 -3.66 -9.43
N ALA A 374 15.13 -4.94 -9.84
CA ALA A 374 15.63 -5.37 -11.15
C ALA A 374 14.89 -4.70 -12.32
N GLN A 375 13.59 -4.53 -12.19
CA GLN A 375 12.75 -3.83 -13.17
C GLN A 375 13.04 -2.33 -13.19
N ILE A 376 13.28 -1.70 -12.02
CA ILE A 376 13.64 -0.29 -11.93
C ILE A 376 15.04 -0.04 -12.53
N PHE A 377 16.00 -0.95 -12.32
CA PHE A 377 17.29 -0.90 -13.01
C PHE A 377 17.10 -0.94 -14.52
N ALA A 378 16.26 -1.85 -15.03
CA ALA A 378 15.97 -1.94 -16.46
C ALA A 378 15.39 -0.64 -17.04
N VAL A 379 14.63 0.15 -16.26
CA VAL A 379 14.15 1.48 -16.68
C VAL A 379 15.31 2.46 -16.85
N TYR A 380 16.26 2.52 -15.91
CA TYR A 380 17.44 3.36 -16.08
C TYR A 380 18.35 2.90 -17.22
N ASP A 381 18.49 1.58 -17.41
CA ASP A 381 19.25 1.01 -18.52
C ASP A 381 18.61 1.32 -19.87
N ASN A 382 17.27 1.29 -19.96
CA ASN A 382 16.54 1.72 -21.15
C ASN A 382 16.82 3.18 -21.53
N LEU A 383 16.97 4.08 -20.54
CA LEU A 383 17.31 5.49 -20.81
C LEU A 383 18.69 5.68 -21.44
N ARG A 384 19.64 4.74 -21.22
CA ARG A 384 21.03 4.81 -21.68
C ARG A 384 21.31 3.92 -22.89
N GLY A 385 20.43 2.97 -23.16
CA GLY A 385 20.56 2.00 -24.23
C GLY A 385 19.72 2.31 -25.46
N GLU A 386 19.17 1.27 -26.06
CA GLU A 386 18.20 1.38 -27.14
C GLU A 386 16.85 1.82 -26.55
N LEU A 387 16.57 3.10 -26.66
CA LEU A 387 15.38 3.74 -26.08
C LEU A 387 14.09 3.10 -26.56
N LYS A 388 13.41 2.37 -25.69
CA LYS A 388 12.06 1.86 -25.93
C LYS A 388 11.06 2.80 -25.27
N ASP A 389 10.16 3.40 -26.06
CA ASP A 389 9.02 4.17 -25.58
C ASP A 389 7.78 3.27 -25.43
N HIS A 390 6.82 3.66 -24.61
CA HIS A 390 5.62 2.86 -24.28
C HIS A 390 5.93 1.45 -23.77
N PHE A 391 7.02 1.33 -23.01
CA PHE A 391 7.46 0.05 -22.48
C PHE A 391 6.57 -0.47 -21.34
N THR A 392 6.74 -1.74 -21.01
CA THR A 392 6.18 -2.38 -19.83
C THR A 392 7.28 -3.01 -18.98
N ILE A 393 7.09 -3.04 -17.66
CA ILE A 393 7.91 -3.80 -16.72
C ILE A 393 7.01 -4.70 -15.86
N GLY A 394 7.56 -5.81 -15.38
CA GLY A 394 6.87 -6.77 -14.52
C GLY A 394 6.04 -7.83 -15.25
N ILE A 395 5.97 -7.78 -16.57
CA ILE A 395 5.33 -8.78 -17.44
C ILE A 395 6.20 -9.06 -18.65
N VAL A 396 5.90 -10.15 -19.36
CA VAL A 396 6.40 -10.41 -20.71
C VAL A 396 5.25 -10.17 -21.68
N ASP A 397 5.36 -9.11 -22.48
CA ASP A 397 4.37 -8.78 -23.52
C ASP A 397 4.81 -9.39 -24.85
N ASP A 398 4.19 -10.48 -25.23
CA ASP A 398 4.45 -11.24 -26.44
C ASP A 398 3.58 -10.78 -27.65
N VAL A 399 2.76 -9.74 -27.45
CA VAL A 399 1.89 -9.15 -28.49
C VAL A 399 2.54 -7.91 -29.10
N ASN A 400 2.90 -6.93 -28.26
CA ASN A 400 3.50 -5.67 -28.73
C ASN A 400 5.01 -5.61 -28.47
N PHE A 401 5.57 -6.63 -27.82
CA PHE A 401 7.00 -6.72 -27.45
C PHE A 401 7.49 -5.48 -26.69
N SER A 402 6.62 -4.92 -25.84
CA SER A 402 6.89 -3.68 -25.13
C SER A 402 7.73 -3.88 -23.87
N SER A 403 7.92 -5.10 -23.39
CA SER A 403 8.61 -5.37 -22.12
C SER A 403 10.10 -5.04 -22.18
N LEU A 404 10.61 -4.47 -21.10
CA LEU A 404 12.05 -4.37 -20.84
C LEU A 404 12.52 -5.70 -20.23
N ALA A 405 13.71 -6.15 -20.65
CA ALA A 405 14.38 -7.26 -19.99
C ALA A 405 14.83 -6.86 -18.61
N GLU A 406 14.58 -7.71 -17.60
CA GLU A 406 15.04 -7.46 -16.25
C GLU A 406 16.57 -7.48 -16.16
N THR A 407 17.13 -6.51 -15.45
CA THR A 407 18.55 -6.44 -15.18
C THR A 407 18.86 -7.29 -13.95
N SER A 408 19.80 -8.24 -14.07
CA SER A 408 20.28 -8.97 -12.90
C SER A 408 21.00 -8.01 -11.95
N VAL A 409 20.48 -7.86 -10.75
CA VAL A 409 21.06 -6.97 -9.74
C VAL A 409 21.22 -7.71 -8.42
N GLU A 410 22.18 -7.24 -7.63
CA GLU A 410 22.31 -7.64 -6.24
C GLU A 410 21.13 -7.12 -5.41
N ASP A 411 20.98 -7.68 -4.20
CA ASP A 411 19.97 -7.24 -3.23
C ASP A 411 20.27 -5.78 -2.84
N VAL A 412 19.33 -4.86 -3.15
CA VAL A 412 19.47 -3.42 -2.86
C VAL A 412 18.92 -3.04 -1.48
N ALA A 413 18.21 -3.95 -0.82
CA ALA A 413 17.67 -3.70 0.51
C ALA A 413 18.78 -3.40 1.53
N ASP A 414 18.46 -2.60 2.55
CA ASP A 414 19.40 -2.35 3.65
C ASP A 414 19.85 -3.71 4.25
N PRO A 415 21.16 -4.02 4.26
CA PRO A 415 21.69 -5.30 4.76
C PRO A 415 21.35 -5.56 6.23
N ASN A 416 20.95 -4.54 6.99
CA ASN A 416 20.48 -4.67 8.37
C ASN A 416 18.98 -4.99 8.46
N THR A 417 18.30 -5.17 7.33
CA THR A 417 16.88 -5.55 7.30
C THR A 417 16.74 -7.06 7.37
N THR A 418 15.94 -7.54 8.31
CA THR A 418 15.53 -8.93 8.39
C THR A 418 14.25 -9.13 7.60
N GLU A 419 14.26 -10.05 6.64
CA GLU A 419 13.15 -10.36 5.74
C GLU A 419 12.55 -11.73 6.09
N LEU A 420 11.22 -11.80 6.17
CA LEU A 420 10.49 -12.96 6.67
C LEU A 420 9.27 -13.22 5.77
N LEU A 421 8.94 -14.50 5.58
CA LEU A 421 7.83 -14.93 4.75
C LEU A 421 6.98 -15.98 5.48
N PHE A 422 5.66 -15.78 5.49
CA PHE A 422 4.72 -16.70 6.11
C PHE A 422 3.68 -17.16 5.10
N PHE A 423 3.42 -18.45 5.05
CA PHE A 423 2.37 -19.04 4.24
C PHE A 423 1.27 -19.58 5.14
N GLY A 424 0.05 -19.05 4.95
CA GLY A 424 -1.14 -19.47 5.67
C GLY A 424 -2.32 -19.75 4.75
N LEU A 425 -3.32 -20.43 5.28
CA LEU A 425 -4.60 -20.63 4.61
C LEU A 425 -5.51 -19.44 4.88
N GLY A 426 -6.24 -18.97 3.87
CA GLY A 426 -7.24 -17.91 4.06
C GLY A 426 -8.20 -18.26 5.19
N SER A 427 -8.30 -17.37 6.19
CA SER A 427 -9.12 -17.50 7.41
C SER A 427 -8.55 -18.43 8.50
N ASP A 428 -7.29 -18.88 8.42
CA ASP A 428 -6.65 -19.70 9.49
C ASP A 428 -6.05 -18.87 10.64
N GLY A 429 -6.17 -17.55 10.58
CA GLY A 429 -5.63 -16.63 11.59
C GLY A 429 -4.20 -16.16 11.33
N THR A 430 -3.50 -16.68 10.32
CA THR A 430 -2.10 -16.30 10.00
C THR A 430 -1.95 -14.79 9.80
N VAL A 431 -2.87 -14.13 9.08
CA VAL A 431 -2.82 -12.67 8.86
C VAL A 431 -2.85 -11.91 10.19
N GLY A 432 -3.75 -12.29 11.08
CA GLY A 432 -3.87 -11.67 12.41
C GLY A 432 -2.60 -11.88 13.26
N ALA A 433 -2.06 -13.11 13.27
CA ALA A 433 -0.84 -13.42 13.99
C ALA A 433 0.36 -12.61 13.48
N VAL A 434 0.53 -12.50 12.16
CA VAL A 434 1.64 -11.75 11.56
C VAL A 434 1.49 -10.25 11.77
N LYS A 435 0.28 -9.69 11.68
CA LYS A 435 0.02 -8.30 12.08
C LYS A 435 0.35 -8.06 13.56
N ASN A 436 0.06 -9.03 14.44
CA ASN A 436 0.43 -8.94 15.86
C ASN A 436 1.95 -9.02 16.05
N ILE A 437 2.67 -9.88 15.30
CA ILE A 437 4.14 -9.90 15.29
C ILE A 437 4.68 -8.51 14.96
N SER A 438 4.19 -7.90 13.87
CA SER A 438 4.63 -6.56 13.45
C SER A 438 4.37 -5.49 14.52
N LYS A 439 3.20 -5.52 15.16
CA LYS A 439 2.86 -4.60 16.26
C LYS A 439 3.72 -4.82 17.50
N ILE A 440 3.91 -6.06 17.91
CA ILE A 440 4.74 -6.38 19.08
C ILE A 440 6.18 -5.88 18.85
N ILE A 441 6.77 -6.15 17.69
CA ILE A 441 8.12 -5.69 17.40
C ILE A 441 8.16 -4.16 17.32
N GLY A 442 7.19 -3.53 16.64
CA GLY A 442 7.11 -2.07 16.53
C GLY A 442 6.93 -1.35 17.87
N ASP A 443 6.09 -1.88 18.75
CA ASP A 443 5.73 -1.24 20.02
C ASP A 443 6.78 -1.51 21.12
N TYR A 444 7.48 -2.65 21.08
CA TYR A 444 8.40 -3.08 22.15
C TYR A 444 9.88 -3.04 21.76
N THR A 445 10.21 -2.59 20.55
CA THR A 445 11.59 -2.40 20.07
C THR A 445 11.73 -1.07 19.34
N ASP A 446 12.98 -0.65 19.11
CA ASP A 446 13.27 0.55 18.30
C ASP A 446 13.28 0.26 16.78
N LEU A 447 12.94 -0.98 16.38
CA LEU A 447 12.92 -1.38 14.98
C LEU A 447 11.72 -0.76 14.24
N TYR A 448 11.95 -0.37 12.99
CA TYR A 448 10.90 -0.14 12.01
C TYR A 448 10.43 -1.46 11.46
N GLY A 449 9.12 -1.59 11.27
CA GLY A 449 8.49 -2.78 10.73
C GLY A 449 7.68 -2.46 9.49
N GLN A 450 7.65 -3.39 8.54
CA GLN A 450 6.77 -3.39 7.37
C GLN A 450 6.13 -4.77 7.27
N ALA A 451 4.80 -4.82 7.24
CA ALA A 451 4.06 -6.06 7.03
C ALA A 451 3.08 -5.89 5.87
N TYR A 452 3.17 -6.77 4.89
CA TYR A 452 2.31 -6.76 3.71
C TYR A 452 1.72 -8.14 3.45
N ALA A 453 0.41 -8.20 3.18
CA ALA A 453 -0.29 -9.42 2.85
C ALA A 453 -0.54 -9.51 1.33
N SER A 454 -0.05 -10.56 0.70
CA SER A 454 -0.44 -10.96 -0.65
C SER A 454 -1.53 -12.02 -0.56
N TYR A 455 -2.73 -11.66 -1.00
CA TYR A 455 -3.92 -12.51 -0.94
C TYR A 455 -4.13 -13.26 -2.26
N ASP A 456 -4.75 -14.43 -2.17
CA ASP A 456 -5.41 -15.05 -3.32
C ASP A 456 -6.71 -14.28 -3.64
N SER A 457 -7.10 -14.22 -4.90
CA SER A 457 -8.40 -13.67 -5.33
C SER A 457 -9.61 -14.43 -4.79
N LYS A 458 -9.41 -15.68 -4.34
CA LYS A 458 -10.43 -16.50 -3.69
C LYS A 458 -10.69 -16.03 -2.27
N LYS A 459 -11.95 -15.78 -1.92
CA LYS A 459 -12.35 -15.33 -0.56
C LYS A 459 -12.06 -16.34 0.55
N SER A 460 -12.04 -17.63 0.25
CA SER A 460 -11.90 -18.70 1.24
C SER A 460 -11.08 -19.85 0.65
N GLY A 461 -10.21 -20.46 1.45
CA GLY A 461 -9.36 -21.58 1.04
C GLY A 461 -8.22 -21.22 0.11
N GLY A 462 -8.01 -19.94 -0.19
CA GLY A 462 -6.85 -19.44 -0.93
C GLY A 462 -5.60 -19.36 -0.07
N VAL A 463 -4.42 -19.34 -0.71
CA VAL A 463 -3.17 -19.10 0.00
C VAL A 463 -3.04 -17.63 0.38
N THR A 464 -2.54 -17.36 1.57
CA THR A 464 -2.13 -16.03 2.01
C THR A 464 -0.63 -16.04 2.27
N ARG A 465 0.10 -15.10 1.64
CA ARG A 465 1.52 -14.90 1.88
C ARG A 465 1.69 -13.59 2.63
N MET A 466 2.36 -13.65 3.78
CA MET A 466 2.68 -12.47 4.57
C MET A 466 4.16 -12.18 4.46
N HIS A 467 4.48 -11.00 3.97
CA HIS A 467 5.83 -10.47 3.80
C HIS A 467 6.12 -9.50 4.94
N LEU A 468 7.17 -9.77 5.72
CA LEU A 468 7.58 -8.91 6.82
C LEU A 468 9.02 -8.48 6.65
N ARG A 469 9.29 -7.23 7.00
CA ARG A 469 10.63 -6.67 7.11
C ARG A 469 10.77 -5.92 8.42
N PHE A 470 11.92 -6.06 9.06
CA PHE A 470 12.29 -5.30 10.25
C PHE A 470 13.71 -4.80 10.12
N GLY A 471 13.93 -3.53 10.46
CA GLY A 471 15.23 -2.89 10.35
C GLY A 471 15.40 -1.70 11.29
N LYS A 472 16.63 -1.21 11.41
CA LYS A 472 16.94 -0.01 12.22
C LYS A 472 16.51 1.28 11.54
N ASN A 473 16.35 1.25 10.22
CA ASN A 473 15.95 2.37 9.39
C ASN A 473 14.52 2.17 8.86
N PRO A 474 13.80 3.23 8.47
CA PRO A 474 12.52 3.12 7.77
C PRO A 474 12.63 2.22 6.53
N ILE A 475 11.68 1.31 6.36
CA ILE A 475 11.66 0.32 5.27
C ILE A 475 11.01 0.95 4.05
N ARG A 476 11.74 0.98 2.92
CA ARG A 476 11.30 1.52 1.63
C ARG A 476 10.97 0.45 0.59
N SER A 477 11.22 -0.81 0.90
CA SER A 477 11.07 -1.95 0.00
C SER A 477 9.59 -2.24 -0.28
N THR A 478 8.97 -1.52 -1.22
CA THR A 478 7.57 -1.71 -1.63
C THR A 478 7.40 -2.83 -2.67
N TYR A 479 8.22 -3.87 -2.61
CA TYR A 479 8.16 -5.11 -3.39
C TYR A 479 8.11 -6.32 -2.46
N LEU A 480 7.78 -7.48 -3.02
CA LEU A 480 7.63 -8.71 -2.24
C LEU A 480 8.99 -9.20 -1.69
N VAL A 481 8.96 -9.90 -0.56
CA VAL A 481 10.14 -10.57 -0.02
C VAL A 481 10.48 -11.77 -0.91
N ASN A 482 11.64 -11.73 -1.54
CA ASN A 482 12.12 -12.80 -2.42
C ASN A 482 13.31 -13.57 -1.83
N ASN A 483 14.06 -12.98 -0.88
CA ASN A 483 15.23 -13.59 -0.24
C ASN A 483 15.06 -13.65 1.29
N PRO A 484 14.10 -14.43 1.84
CA PRO A 484 13.79 -14.44 3.26
C PRO A 484 14.89 -15.07 4.12
N HIS A 485 15.09 -14.54 5.33
CA HIS A 485 15.87 -15.14 6.40
C HIS A 485 15.09 -16.23 7.14
N PHE A 486 13.76 -16.14 7.12
CA PHE A 486 12.86 -17.05 7.79
C PHE A 486 11.63 -17.30 6.91
N VAL A 487 11.25 -18.56 6.77
CA VAL A 487 10.00 -18.97 6.13
C VAL A 487 9.19 -19.82 7.09
N SER A 488 7.90 -19.51 7.24
CA SER A 488 6.95 -20.33 7.99
C SER A 488 5.83 -20.82 7.07
N CYS A 489 5.47 -22.10 7.19
CA CYS A 489 4.37 -22.69 6.45
C CYS A 489 3.40 -23.40 7.41
N SER A 490 2.14 -22.94 7.43
CA SER A 490 1.10 -23.51 8.29
C SER A 490 0.40 -24.73 7.71
N GLN A 491 0.64 -25.05 6.41
CA GLN A 491 -0.09 -26.10 5.68
C GLN A 491 0.87 -27.03 4.91
N GLU A 492 0.90 -28.31 5.28
CA GLU A 492 1.72 -29.34 4.60
C GLU A 492 1.46 -29.43 3.09
N SER A 493 0.19 -29.28 2.68
CA SER A 493 -0.21 -29.36 1.27
C SER A 493 0.45 -28.31 0.35
N TYR A 494 1.01 -27.26 0.94
CA TYR A 494 1.67 -26.18 0.20
C TYR A 494 3.07 -26.56 -0.28
N LEU A 495 3.71 -27.56 0.36
CA LEU A 495 5.02 -28.07 -0.06
C LEU A 495 5.09 -28.52 -1.52
N ARG A 496 3.96 -29.00 -2.08
CA ARG A 496 3.83 -29.48 -3.45
C ARG A 496 3.13 -28.51 -4.40
N LYS A 497 2.56 -27.43 -3.86
CA LYS A 497 1.74 -26.49 -4.65
C LYS A 497 2.47 -25.19 -4.97
N PHE A 498 3.28 -24.68 -4.06
CA PHE A 498 3.86 -23.35 -4.15
C PHE A 498 5.38 -23.38 -4.01
N ALA A 499 6.04 -22.38 -4.56
CA ALA A 499 7.44 -22.08 -4.35
C ALA A 499 7.61 -21.48 -2.93
N LEU A 500 7.89 -22.31 -1.92
CA LEU A 500 7.90 -21.88 -0.52
C LEU A 500 9.26 -21.32 -0.08
N ILE A 501 10.35 -22.04 -0.42
CA ILE A 501 11.69 -21.79 0.13
C ILE A 501 12.76 -21.56 -0.95
N GLU A 502 12.39 -21.40 -2.20
CA GLU A 502 13.30 -21.19 -3.33
C GLU A 502 14.26 -20.02 -3.10
N GLY A 503 13.75 -18.94 -2.51
CA GLY A 503 14.53 -17.75 -2.16
C GLY A 503 15.19 -17.79 -0.78
N LEU A 504 15.05 -18.87 0.00
CA LEU A 504 15.57 -18.93 1.37
C LEU A 504 17.09 -18.65 1.39
N ARG A 505 17.52 -17.71 2.23
CA ARG A 505 18.93 -17.35 2.36
C ARG A 505 19.74 -18.52 2.93
N LYS A 506 21.05 -18.52 2.67
CA LYS A 506 21.98 -19.46 3.32
C LYS A 506 21.87 -19.31 4.85
N ASN A 507 21.82 -20.44 5.57
CA ASN A 507 21.56 -20.52 7.00
C ASN A 507 20.19 -19.97 7.45
N GLY A 508 19.27 -19.74 6.52
CA GLY A 508 17.90 -19.31 6.82
C GLY A 508 17.12 -20.37 7.60
N ILE A 509 16.03 -19.95 8.21
CA ILE A 509 15.16 -20.84 9.00
C ILE A 509 13.94 -21.22 8.17
N PHE A 510 13.60 -22.51 8.15
CA PHE A 510 12.31 -23.00 7.68
C PHE A 510 11.55 -23.63 8.84
N LEU A 511 10.33 -23.14 9.11
CA LEU A 511 9.40 -23.68 10.12
C LEU A 511 8.18 -24.26 9.41
N LEU A 512 7.94 -25.55 9.59
CA LEU A 512 6.80 -26.25 9.01
C LEU A 512 5.84 -26.73 10.12
N ASN A 513 4.55 -26.39 9.99
CA ASN A 513 3.51 -27.02 10.80
C ASN A 513 3.14 -28.36 10.17
N THR A 514 3.42 -29.46 10.85
CA THR A 514 3.24 -30.82 10.34
C THR A 514 2.93 -31.81 11.46
N THR A 515 2.16 -32.84 11.11
CA THR A 515 1.88 -33.98 12.00
C THR A 515 2.93 -35.11 11.90
N HIS A 516 3.85 -34.98 10.91
CA HIS A 516 4.90 -36.00 10.68
C HIS A 516 6.05 -35.84 11.68
N SER A 517 6.56 -36.98 12.17
CA SER A 517 7.78 -37.00 12.96
C SER A 517 9.03 -36.71 12.10
N PRO A 518 10.19 -36.35 12.70
CA PRO A 518 11.42 -36.14 11.93
C PRO A 518 11.81 -37.32 11.04
N GLU A 519 11.57 -38.58 11.49
CA GLU A 519 11.87 -39.77 10.74
C GLU A 519 10.98 -39.96 9.52
N GLN A 520 9.71 -39.54 9.61
CA GLN A 520 8.74 -39.63 8.51
C GLN A 520 9.00 -38.58 7.40
N LEU A 521 9.73 -37.51 7.72
CA LEU A 521 9.99 -36.43 6.75
C LEU A 521 10.89 -36.89 5.61
N GLU A 522 11.71 -37.92 5.77
CA GLU A 522 12.55 -38.47 4.70
C GLU A 522 11.70 -38.93 3.49
N GLU A 523 10.54 -39.55 3.75
CA GLU A 523 9.62 -39.99 2.68
C GLU A 523 8.61 -38.90 2.29
N PHE A 524 8.21 -38.05 3.23
CA PHE A 524 7.14 -37.10 3.05
C PHE A 524 7.53 -35.86 2.23
N LEU A 525 8.74 -35.31 2.49
CA LEU A 525 9.18 -34.07 1.87
C LEU A 525 9.47 -34.23 0.36
N PRO A 526 9.01 -33.30 -0.48
CA PRO A 526 9.40 -33.26 -1.91
C PRO A 526 10.92 -33.09 -2.08
N ASN A 527 11.47 -33.69 -3.14
CA ASN A 527 12.91 -33.63 -3.41
C ASN A 527 13.44 -32.21 -3.64
N ASN A 528 12.67 -31.33 -4.28
CA ASN A 528 13.03 -29.91 -4.44
C ASN A 528 13.21 -29.21 -3.07
N ILE A 529 12.32 -29.46 -2.11
CA ILE A 529 12.42 -28.90 -0.74
C ILE A 529 13.66 -29.44 -0.04
N LYS A 530 13.86 -30.76 -0.05
CA LYS A 530 15.06 -31.41 0.52
C LYS A 530 16.35 -30.81 -0.03
N ARG A 531 16.43 -30.73 -1.37
CA ARG A 531 17.58 -30.18 -2.08
C ARG A 531 17.88 -28.74 -1.68
N ILE A 532 16.86 -27.87 -1.59
CA ILE A 532 17.04 -26.47 -1.19
C ILE A 532 17.52 -26.39 0.26
N LEU A 533 16.90 -27.14 1.19
CA LEU A 533 17.30 -27.16 2.59
C LEU A 533 18.78 -27.52 2.75
N ALA A 534 19.25 -28.56 2.03
CA ALA A 534 20.64 -28.98 2.08
C ALA A 534 21.59 -27.96 1.42
N LYS A 535 21.28 -27.47 0.20
CA LYS A 535 22.13 -26.50 -0.52
C LYS A 535 22.26 -25.17 0.21
N ARG A 536 21.17 -24.73 0.89
CA ARG A 536 21.16 -23.49 1.67
C ARG A 536 21.72 -23.67 3.09
N GLN A 537 22.07 -24.91 3.50
CA GLN A 537 22.47 -25.22 4.89
C GLN A 537 21.44 -24.65 5.88
N ALA A 538 20.16 -24.85 5.58
CA ALA A 538 19.06 -24.24 6.30
C ALA A 538 18.96 -24.81 7.73
N ARG A 539 18.34 -24.05 8.62
CA ARG A 539 17.91 -24.53 9.93
C ARG A 539 16.45 -24.96 9.82
N PHE A 540 16.19 -26.26 9.84
CA PHE A 540 14.85 -26.79 9.66
C PHE A 540 14.21 -27.14 10.99
N TYR A 541 12.99 -26.66 11.20
CA TYR A 541 12.20 -26.92 12.40
C TYR A 541 10.78 -27.33 12.01
N ILE A 542 10.19 -28.20 12.81
CA ILE A 542 8.79 -28.62 12.71
C ILE A 542 8.07 -28.38 14.03
N ILE A 543 6.74 -28.27 13.95
CA ILE A 543 5.84 -28.19 15.08
C ILE A 543 4.52 -28.87 14.71
N ASP A 544 3.93 -29.67 15.60
CA ASP A 544 2.57 -30.17 15.45
C ASP A 544 1.59 -29.22 16.16
N GLY A 545 1.31 -28.09 15.52
CA GLY A 545 0.36 -27.10 16.03
C GLY A 545 -1.08 -27.62 16.12
N TYR A 546 -1.44 -28.62 15.30
CA TYR A 546 -2.77 -29.24 15.35
C TYR A 546 -2.95 -30.07 16.63
N LYS A 547 -1.94 -30.86 17.00
CA LYS A 547 -1.95 -31.62 18.24
C LYS A 547 -1.99 -30.71 19.46
N LEU A 548 -1.11 -29.69 19.49
CA LEU A 548 -1.05 -28.73 20.59
C LEU A 548 -2.37 -27.96 20.77
N ALA A 549 -2.97 -27.50 19.68
CA ALA A 549 -4.25 -26.78 19.72
C ALA A 549 -5.39 -27.65 20.25
N ARG A 550 -5.46 -28.93 19.84
CA ARG A 550 -6.44 -29.91 20.35
C ARG A 550 -6.26 -30.21 21.83
N GLU A 551 -5.02 -30.37 22.29
CA GLU A 551 -4.71 -30.62 23.71
C GLU A 551 -5.08 -29.42 24.60
N ILE A 552 -5.01 -28.19 24.06
CA ILE A 552 -5.46 -26.97 24.75
C ILE A 552 -7.00 -26.86 24.71
N GLY A 553 -7.65 -27.54 23.75
CA GLY A 553 -9.12 -27.56 23.61
C GLY A 553 -9.70 -26.52 22.61
N ASN A 554 -8.85 -25.94 21.73
CA ASN A 554 -9.32 -24.97 20.72
C ASN A 554 -8.46 -24.99 19.44
N ASP A 555 -8.99 -25.60 18.40
CA ASP A 555 -8.34 -25.75 17.09
C ASP A 555 -7.97 -24.43 16.40
N LYS A 556 -8.52 -23.28 16.84
CA LYS A 556 -8.25 -21.95 16.28
C LYS A 556 -6.95 -21.33 16.82
N LEU A 557 -6.24 -22.01 17.75
CA LEU A 557 -5.02 -21.48 18.37
C LEU A 557 -3.73 -21.75 17.58
N ILE A 558 -3.80 -22.43 16.44
CA ILE A 558 -2.64 -22.77 15.61
C ILE A 558 -1.83 -21.52 15.26
N SER A 559 -2.51 -20.43 14.90
CA SER A 559 -1.83 -19.17 14.57
C SER A 559 -1.07 -18.55 15.77
N THR A 560 -1.61 -18.65 16.97
CA THR A 560 -0.93 -18.21 18.22
C THR A 560 0.27 -19.09 18.54
N ILE A 561 0.14 -20.41 18.36
CA ILE A 561 1.24 -21.38 18.53
C ILE A 561 2.38 -21.07 17.55
N MET A 562 2.05 -20.87 16.26
CA MET A 562 3.04 -20.54 15.23
C MET A 562 3.72 -19.17 15.49
N GLN A 563 2.98 -18.20 16.02
CA GLN A 563 3.52 -16.90 16.41
C GLN A 563 4.55 -17.04 17.55
N SER A 564 4.25 -17.86 18.55
CA SER A 564 5.18 -18.13 19.65
C SER A 564 6.45 -18.84 19.16
N ALA A 565 6.28 -19.87 18.32
CA ALA A 565 7.39 -20.57 17.68
C ALA A 565 8.29 -19.61 16.86
N PHE A 566 7.68 -18.65 16.14
CA PHE A 566 8.42 -17.63 15.42
C PHE A 566 9.33 -16.81 16.35
N PHE A 567 8.79 -16.26 17.45
CA PHE A 567 9.59 -15.46 18.38
C PHE A 567 10.70 -16.29 19.04
N LYS A 568 10.44 -17.56 19.33
CA LYS A 568 11.47 -18.48 19.88
C LYS A 568 12.62 -18.72 18.91
N LEU A 569 12.34 -18.82 17.62
CA LEU A 569 13.36 -19.04 16.58
C LEU A 569 14.09 -17.76 16.15
N ASN A 570 13.56 -16.58 16.49
CA ASN A 570 14.07 -15.27 16.06
C ASN A 570 14.39 -14.35 17.26
N GLU A 571 15.04 -14.89 18.29
CA GLU A 571 15.43 -14.14 19.49
C GLU A 571 16.43 -12.99 19.20
N ASN A 572 17.07 -13.01 18.04
CA ASN A 572 17.89 -11.91 17.54
C ASN A 572 17.08 -10.64 17.19
N ILE A 573 15.80 -10.78 16.88
CA ILE A 573 14.89 -9.64 16.66
C ILE A 573 14.40 -9.11 18.00
N MET A 574 13.99 -10.02 18.88
CA MET A 574 13.45 -9.70 20.21
C MET A 574 13.63 -10.90 21.14
N PRO A 575 14.15 -10.72 22.38
CA PRO A 575 14.25 -11.79 23.35
C PRO A 575 12.90 -12.45 23.61
N TYR A 576 12.87 -13.80 23.63
CA TYR A 576 11.62 -14.56 23.71
C TYR A 576 10.78 -14.21 24.93
N GLU A 577 11.39 -14.07 26.12
CA GLU A 577 10.68 -13.71 27.35
C GLU A 577 9.91 -12.38 27.23
N LYS A 578 10.49 -11.41 26.52
CA LYS A 578 9.85 -10.12 26.27
C LYS A 578 8.68 -10.28 25.28
N ALA A 579 8.89 -11.07 24.22
CA ALA A 579 7.85 -11.39 23.25
C ALA A 579 6.69 -12.17 23.88
N GLN A 580 6.98 -13.15 24.74
CA GLN A 580 6.00 -13.94 25.46
C GLN A 580 5.08 -13.07 26.32
N LYS A 581 5.65 -12.14 27.09
CA LYS A 581 4.88 -11.18 27.91
C LYS A 581 4.01 -10.29 27.03
N ALA A 582 4.55 -9.80 25.92
CA ALA A 582 3.80 -8.97 24.97
C ALA A 582 2.64 -9.76 24.33
N MET A 583 2.87 -10.99 23.86
CA MET A 583 1.82 -11.85 23.29
C MET A 583 0.69 -12.10 24.27
N LYS A 584 1.01 -12.41 25.55
CA LYS A 584 0.02 -12.60 26.62
C LYS A 584 -0.78 -11.33 26.88
N SER A 585 -0.13 -10.16 26.94
CA SER A 585 -0.83 -8.87 27.07
C SER A 585 -1.75 -8.56 25.89
N PHE A 586 -1.34 -8.88 24.66
CA PHE A 586 -2.21 -8.74 23.47
C PHE A 586 -3.41 -9.69 23.51
N ALA A 587 -3.21 -10.95 23.94
CA ALA A 587 -4.30 -11.91 24.10
C ALA A 587 -5.32 -11.44 25.14
N GLU A 588 -4.88 -10.91 26.26
CA GLU A 588 -5.75 -10.35 27.30
C GLU A 588 -6.58 -9.17 26.79
N LYS A 589 -5.94 -8.22 26.10
CA LYS A 589 -6.64 -7.07 25.49
C LYS A 589 -7.66 -7.48 24.45
N THR A 590 -7.35 -8.51 23.65
CA THR A 590 -8.19 -8.95 22.53
C THR A 590 -9.35 -9.84 23.01
N PHE A 591 -9.09 -10.73 23.95
CA PHE A 591 -10.00 -11.78 24.34
C PHE A 591 -10.57 -11.62 25.76
N GLY A 592 -10.11 -10.64 26.55
CA GLY A 592 -10.56 -10.45 27.93
C GLY A 592 -12.08 -10.33 28.08
N ARG A 593 -12.75 -9.70 27.11
CA ARG A 593 -14.24 -9.60 27.07
C ARG A 593 -14.94 -10.93 26.75
N LYS A 594 -14.21 -11.95 26.27
CA LYS A 594 -14.76 -13.25 25.88
C LYS A 594 -14.71 -14.30 27.01
N GLY A 595 -14.11 -13.94 28.14
CA GLY A 595 -13.98 -14.77 29.34
C GLY A 595 -12.55 -15.23 29.64
N GLU A 596 -12.29 -15.51 30.91
CA GLU A 596 -10.97 -15.87 31.45
C GLU A 596 -10.44 -17.18 30.85
N ASP A 597 -11.32 -18.16 30.57
CA ASP A 597 -10.93 -19.44 29.99
C ASP A 597 -10.30 -19.26 28.60
N ILE A 598 -10.86 -18.35 27.78
CA ILE A 598 -10.32 -18.08 26.43
C ILE A 598 -8.96 -17.38 26.53
N VAL A 599 -8.79 -16.48 27.49
CA VAL A 599 -7.49 -15.83 27.74
C VAL A 599 -6.46 -16.87 28.17
N LYS A 600 -6.81 -17.77 29.11
CA LYS A 600 -5.94 -18.86 29.58
C LYS A 600 -5.52 -19.79 28.45
N MET A 601 -6.47 -20.23 27.60
CA MET A 601 -6.14 -21.04 26.42
C MET A 601 -5.13 -20.36 25.49
N ASN A 602 -5.24 -19.02 25.29
CA ASN A 602 -4.26 -18.29 24.50
C ASN A 602 -2.89 -18.19 25.20
N PHE A 603 -2.84 -18.09 26.53
CA PHE A 603 -1.59 -18.14 27.29
C PHE A 603 -0.91 -19.50 27.16
N ASP A 604 -1.68 -20.60 27.28
CA ASP A 604 -1.19 -21.96 27.10
C ASP A 604 -0.66 -22.18 25.66
N ALA A 605 -1.32 -21.60 24.65
CA ALA A 605 -0.87 -21.63 23.26
C ALA A 605 0.47 -20.90 23.06
N VAL A 606 0.66 -19.76 23.72
CA VAL A 606 1.93 -19.02 23.70
C VAL A 606 3.05 -19.84 24.33
N ASP A 607 2.81 -20.45 25.48
CA ASP A 607 3.83 -21.22 26.19
C ASP A 607 4.20 -22.49 25.40
N ARG A 608 3.21 -23.28 25.01
CA ARG A 608 3.42 -24.52 24.25
C ARG A 608 3.99 -24.34 22.85
N GLY A 609 3.76 -23.18 22.22
CA GLY A 609 4.28 -22.89 20.88
C GLY A 609 5.81 -22.84 20.84
N ALA A 610 6.46 -22.37 21.90
CA ALA A 610 7.91 -22.39 22.01
C ALA A 610 8.45 -23.79 22.36
N ASP A 611 7.76 -24.48 23.29
CA ASP A 611 8.20 -25.81 23.82
C ASP A 611 7.97 -26.93 22.80
N GLY A 612 7.01 -26.79 21.89
CA GLY A 612 6.66 -27.76 20.87
C GLY A 612 7.58 -27.81 19.64
N LEU A 613 8.61 -26.94 19.57
CA LEU A 613 9.55 -26.90 18.45
C LEU A 613 10.49 -28.13 18.46
N ILE A 614 10.59 -28.77 17.29
CA ILE A 614 11.51 -29.86 17.04
C ILE A 614 12.46 -29.46 15.92
N LYS A 615 13.77 -29.52 16.21
CA LYS A 615 14.81 -29.33 15.19
C LYS A 615 14.97 -30.60 14.37
N VAL A 616 15.03 -30.45 13.05
CA VAL A 616 15.24 -31.58 12.13
C VAL A 616 16.65 -31.51 11.55
N ASP A 617 17.40 -32.62 11.65
CA ASP A 617 18.70 -32.73 11.02
C ASP A 617 18.55 -32.94 9.52
N ILE A 618 19.29 -32.15 8.75
CA ILE A 618 19.23 -32.17 7.28
C ILE A 618 20.30 -33.16 6.77
N ASN A 619 19.86 -34.16 6.02
CA ASN A 619 20.77 -35.11 5.38
C ASN A 619 21.56 -34.39 4.26
N PRO A 620 22.90 -34.34 4.30
CA PRO A 620 23.71 -33.70 3.29
C PRO A 620 23.49 -34.26 1.86
N ASN A 621 23.12 -35.54 1.75
CA ASN A 621 22.86 -36.21 0.49
C ASN A 621 21.64 -35.65 -0.24
N TRP A 622 20.75 -34.92 0.43
CA TRP A 622 19.62 -34.25 -0.19
C TRP A 622 20.04 -33.19 -1.23
N ALA A 623 21.26 -32.67 -1.13
CA ALA A 623 21.77 -31.65 -2.06
C ALA A 623 21.86 -32.14 -3.51
N SER A 624 21.97 -33.45 -3.74
CA SER A 624 22.09 -34.08 -5.06
C SER A 624 20.79 -34.66 -5.61
N LEU A 625 19.68 -34.58 -4.84
CA LEU A 625 18.39 -35.11 -5.30
C LEU A 625 17.89 -34.40 -6.56
N GLU A 626 17.38 -35.15 -7.50
CA GLU A 626 16.67 -34.63 -8.68
C GLU A 626 15.19 -34.42 -8.35
N ASP A 627 14.54 -33.55 -9.12
CA ASP A 627 13.10 -33.33 -8.97
C ASP A 627 12.31 -34.60 -9.30
N GLU A 628 11.22 -34.83 -8.58
CA GLU A 628 10.32 -35.95 -8.84
C GLU A 628 9.68 -35.77 -10.22
N VAL A 629 9.85 -36.76 -11.10
CA VAL A 629 9.18 -36.78 -12.39
C VAL A 629 7.73 -37.20 -12.19
N ILE A 630 6.81 -36.25 -12.31
CA ILE A 630 5.38 -36.57 -12.30
C ILE A 630 5.01 -37.09 -13.69
N HIS A 631 4.93 -38.41 -13.86
CA HIS A 631 4.41 -39.06 -15.07
C HIS A 631 2.90 -38.84 -15.17
N ASP A 632 2.49 -37.79 -15.89
CA ASP A 632 1.08 -37.46 -16.09
C ASP A 632 0.75 -37.32 -17.58
N GLU A 633 1.07 -38.40 -18.32
CA GLU A 633 0.91 -38.44 -19.80
C GLU A 633 -0.55 -38.31 -20.24
N LYS A 634 -1.51 -38.64 -19.37
CA LYS A 634 -2.94 -38.72 -19.72
C LYS A 634 -3.68 -37.37 -19.57
N ARG A 635 -3.07 -36.38 -18.92
CA ARG A 635 -3.74 -35.07 -18.73
C ARG A 635 -3.66 -34.21 -19.98
N PRO A 636 -4.76 -33.51 -20.38
CA PRO A 636 -4.75 -32.61 -21.53
C PRO A 636 -3.65 -31.54 -21.44
N ALA A 637 -3.07 -31.16 -22.58
CA ALA A 637 -2.03 -30.14 -22.66
C ALA A 637 -2.49 -28.79 -22.01
N PHE A 638 -3.73 -28.38 -22.25
CA PHE A 638 -4.31 -27.19 -21.61
C PHE A 638 -4.22 -27.25 -20.08
N VAL A 639 -4.53 -28.41 -19.48
CA VAL A 639 -4.49 -28.56 -18.01
C VAL A 639 -3.05 -28.43 -17.51
N LYS A 640 -2.09 -29.09 -18.16
CA LYS A 640 -0.67 -29.05 -17.74
C LYS A 640 -0.04 -27.69 -17.95
N ASN A 641 -0.24 -27.09 -19.12
CA ASN A 641 0.50 -25.92 -19.55
C ASN A 641 -0.15 -24.60 -19.10
N ILE A 642 -1.45 -24.59 -18.80
CA ILE A 642 -2.19 -23.39 -18.42
C ILE A 642 -2.82 -23.54 -17.05
N ALA A 643 -3.77 -24.47 -16.85
CA ALA A 643 -4.52 -24.54 -15.61
C ALA A 643 -3.66 -24.81 -14.37
N ASP A 644 -2.68 -25.73 -14.47
CA ASP A 644 -1.77 -26.03 -13.35
C ASP A 644 -0.83 -24.86 -13.06
N VAL A 645 -0.35 -24.16 -14.08
CA VAL A 645 0.49 -22.96 -13.93
C VAL A 645 -0.29 -21.86 -13.20
N MET A 646 -1.53 -21.63 -13.61
CA MET A 646 -2.45 -20.68 -12.95
C MET A 646 -2.73 -21.08 -11.49
N ASN A 647 -3.05 -22.37 -11.25
CA ASN A 647 -3.36 -22.87 -9.91
C ASN A 647 -2.17 -22.81 -8.94
N ARG A 648 -0.94 -22.84 -9.46
CA ARG A 648 0.30 -22.65 -8.70
C ARG A 648 0.66 -21.18 -8.51
N GLN A 649 -0.16 -20.26 -9.03
CA GLN A 649 0.11 -18.82 -9.05
C GLN A 649 1.44 -18.46 -9.74
N GLN A 650 1.71 -19.13 -10.86
CA GLN A 650 2.90 -18.95 -11.71
C GLN A 650 2.52 -18.37 -13.08
N GLY A 651 1.47 -17.56 -13.15
CA GLY A 651 0.98 -16.93 -14.37
C GLY A 651 2.04 -16.16 -15.17
N ASP A 652 3.13 -15.76 -14.54
CA ASP A 652 4.29 -15.12 -15.20
C ASP A 652 5.05 -16.05 -16.15
N LYS A 653 4.75 -17.35 -16.12
CA LYS A 653 5.32 -18.36 -17.02
C LYS A 653 4.44 -18.65 -18.24
N LEU A 654 3.28 -17.99 -18.34
CA LEU A 654 2.33 -18.12 -19.44
C LEU A 654 2.59 -17.08 -20.51
#